data_ac9a1b5708dd51b959c61d0cc7fbfe3c
#
_entry.id   ac9a1b5708dd51b959c61d0cc7fbfe3c
#
_cell.length_a   1.000
_cell.length_b   1.000
_cell.length_c   1.000
_cell.angle_alpha   90.00
_cell.angle_beta   90.00
_cell.angle_gamma   90.00
#
_symmetry.space_group_name_H-M   'P 1'
#
loop_
_entity.id
_entity.type
_entity.pdbx_description
1 polymer ?
#
loop_
_entity_poly.entity_id
_entity_poly.type
_entity_poly.pdbx_seq_one_letter_code
_entity_poly.pdbx_strand_id
1 'polypeptide(L)'
;VATINNLLQKRAINITPGFVDANTRRFNVKTSGNFQHIDELNDTVVFANANAVIRLKDIARVEFSSREASYLAYYDGKPVIFLTAEQRKHTNIFALTEAIEQEIAAFKQTLPDTIKIATLFKQSDGVESRVNGFFDNLWQGLILVGLMSLVFLGLREAIVIIIAIPLSFLIAIGWLDFSGFGLQQMSIVGLIIALGLLVDNAIVVTESIHREKHKTSNLAGASALGASKVGWAITSGTVTTMLAFLPMLMLASDTGDFVRSMPVTVVLVLLASLLIALTLTPLLASKFFSRKESKVKTLQFYVNSFAERYYVAWLSRLMRAKLLMLVSAFIALFAMASLFGQVGVSLFPKAEKSMLLIDVETPANSSLDYTNEVMHSMTDFIETQPFVEKIALNVGNSNPRIYYNEIPKRGVASYGQLLLVLKAYNEKEVNRLVAALRTEFSAWHQAKITVKEFTQGPVTDQPITVRLISESLSDLERVAADLAAKIAAIPGAINLDSPIGIANTELALAIDYDKAALSGIDINQLDSSIQTALSGTFIGQFNDSNGENYPILVRRPKSDLAGLSDITIVNQQGENVPIGQFVEIKLQKGRTDFFHYQKLRMARVSADAAKEYSVQQITTEVVSYLDNYQLPAGMYYLLGGEEESRQESFAGLSQIMLITAIGIFAILVLQFKSFLQPLVIFTSIPFAMTGAVLGLYITGLSFSMMAFIGLISLFGIVVNNAIILVDTTNKNLAENMAKKPAILLASSTRFTPILLTTITTIGGLLPLTLLGGSLWQPLGVVIISGLCVSAIASFIIVPILTELFTKTTGSEL
;
A
#
# COMPACT_ATOMS: atom_id res chain seq x y z
N VAL A 1 -49.77 10.31 22.34
CA VAL A 1 -48.45 9.70 22.35
C VAL A 1 -47.50 10.46 23.26
N ALA A 2 -47.41 11.82 23.15
CA ALA A 2 -46.52 12.61 24.01
C ALA A 2 -46.77 12.42 25.51
N THR A 3 -48.05 12.31 25.91
CA THR A 3 -48.47 12.01 27.29
C THR A 3 -47.93 10.66 27.74
N ILE A 4 -48.05 9.62 26.90
CA ILE A 4 -47.55 8.30 27.17
C ILE A 4 -46.02 8.30 27.30
N ASN A 5 -45.30 8.98 26.36
CA ASN A 5 -43.84 9.13 26.40
C ASN A 5 -43.39 9.75 27.73
N ASN A 6 -43.98 10.89 28.09
CA ASN A 6 -43.64 11.58 29.35
C ASN A 6 -43.91 10.72 30.58
N LEU A 7 -45.03 9.99 30.60
CA LEU A 7 -45.39 9.09 31.72
C LEU A 7 -44.41 7.93 31.86
N LEU A 8 -44.09 7.28 30.75
CA LEU A 8 -43.15 6.15 30.72
C LEU A 8 -41.72 6.59 31.04
N GLN A 9 -41.30 7.76 30.52
CA GLN A 9 -40.00 8.34 30.89
C GLN A 9 -39.87 8.62 32.37
N LYS A 10 -40.90 9.26 32.98
CA LYS A 10 -40.91 9.52 34.41
C LYS A 10 -40.88 8.27 35.26
N ARG A 11 -41.47 7.18 34.81
CA ARG A 11 -41.45 5.89 35.49
C ARG A 11 -40.14 5.13 35.32
N ALA A 12 -39.47 5.30 34.15
CA ALA A 12 -38.23 4.63 33.83
C ALA A 12 -36.97 5.24 34.49
N ILE A 13 -37.13 6.28 35.31
CA ILE A 13 -36.02 6.99 35.95
C ILE A 13 -35.74 6.32 37.31
N ASN A 14 -34.51 5.91 37.53
CA ASN A 14 -33.99 5.50 38.83
C ASN A 14 -33.55 6.71 39.63
N ILE A 15 -34.22 7.02 40.68
CA ILE A 15 -33.84 8.03 41.65
C ILE A 15 -33.21 7.35 42.85
N THR A 16 -32.05 7.79 43.29
CA THR A 16 -31.43 7.37 44.54
C THR A 16 -31.86 8.36 45.64
N PRO A 17 -32.83 8.02 46.47
CA PRO A 17 -33.40 8.97 47.46
C PRO A 17 -32.42 9.31 48.58
N GLY A 18 -31.33 8.58 48.72
CA GLY A 18 -30.36 8.74 49.79
C GLY A 18 -30.34 7.58 50.78
N PHE A 19 -30.16 7.90 52.05
CA PHE A 19 -30.06 6.91 53.10
C PHE A 19 -30.87 7.35 54.37
N VAL A 20 -31.22 6.36 55.19
CA VAL A 20 -31.83 6.54 56.51
C VAL A 20 -30.92 5.89 57.54
N ASP A 21 -30.56 6.69 58.56
CA ASP A 21 -29.81 6.17 59.69
C ASP A 21 -30.81 5.73 60.78
N ALA A 22 -30.74 4.47 61.19
CA ALA A 22 -31.55 3.88 62.28
C ALA A 22 -30.62 3.18 63.26
N ASN A 23 -30.57 3.73 64.49
CA ASN A 23 -29.66 3.30 65.56
C ASN A 23 -28.18 3.32 65.09
N THR A 24 -27.57 2.18 64.99
CA THR A 24 -26.15 2.00 64.62
C THR A 24 -25.95 1.65 63.13
N ARG A 25 -27.02 1.64 62.33
CA ARG A 25 -26.96 1.18 60.93
C ARG A 25 -27.49 2.21 59.99
N ARG A 26 -26.82 2.30 58.83
CA ARG A 26 -27.24 3.14 57.71
C ARG A 26 -27.89 2.25 56.65
N PHE A 27 -29.07 2.60 56.25
CA PHE A 27 -29.84 1.91 55.21
C PHE A 27 -29.92 2.82 53.98
N ASN A 28 -29.40 2.32 52.87
CA ASN A 28 -29.61 3.00 51.59
C ASN A 28 -31.07 2.78 51.13
N VAL A 29 -31.75 3.85 50.86
CA VAL A 29 -33.08 3.79 50.29
C VAL A 29 -32.92 3.62 48.78
N LYS A 30 -33.58 2.63 48.21
CA LYS A 30 -33.60 2.38 46.80
C LYS A 30 -35.04 2.44 46.28
N THR A 31 -35.29 3.27 45.28
CA THR A 31 -36.49 3.22 44.47
C THR A 31 -36.10 2.63 43.13
N SER A 32 -36.90 1.68 42.64
CA SER A 32 -36.68 1.10 41.33
C SER A 32 -37.73 1.61 40.35
N GLY A 33 -37.30 2.38 39.38
CA GLY A 33 -38.12 2.77 38.23
C GLY A 33 -37.94 1.86 37.04
N ASN A 34 -36.99 0.92 37.12
CA ASN A 34 -36.69 0.01 35.99
C ASN A 34 -37.78 -1.04 35.86
N PHE A 35 -38.17 -1.29 34.62
CA PHE A 35 -39.02 -2.42 34.26
C PHE A 35 -38.19 -3.70 34.20
N GLN A 36 -38.66 -4.78 34.88
CA GLN A 36 -38.01 -6.10 34.90
C GLN A 36 -38.78 -7.14 34.11
N HIS A 37 -40.08 -6.95 33.99
CA HIS A 37 -40.97 -7.85 33.25
C HIS A 37 -41.82 -7.04 32.26
N ILE A 38 -42.10 -7.64 31.10
CA ILE A 38 -42.89 -6.98 30.04
C ILE A 38 -44.33 -6.69 30.54
N ASP A 39 -44.84 -7.49 31.48
CA ASP A 39 -46.14 -7.29 32.10
C ASP A 39 -46.20 -5.99 32.92
N GLU A 40 -45.10 -5.54 33.48
CA GLU A 40 -45.04 -4.27 34.22
C GLU A 40 -45.22 -3.08 33.25
N LEU A 41 -44.73 -3.18 32.03
CA LEU A 41 -44.98 -2.20 30.96
C LEU A 41 -46.44 -2.26 30.54
N ASN A 42 -46.98 -3.45 30.28
CA ASN A 42 -48.35 -3.69 29.90
C ASN A 42 -49.35 -3.15 30.93
N ASP A 43 -49.08 -3.37 32.20
CA ASP A 43 -49.96 -2.99 33.32
C ASP A 43 -49.71 -1.54 33.82
N THR A 44 -48.82 -0.80 33.17
CA THR A 44 -48.58 0.61 33.51
C THR A 44 -49.85 1.42 33.32
N VAL A 45 -50.27 2.09 34.39
CA VAL A 45 -51.45 2.95 34.36
C VAL A 45 -51.15 4.24 33.61
N VAL A 46 -51.85 4.46 32.51
CA VAL A 46 -51.70 5.65 31.67
C VAL A 46 -52.66 6.74 32.07
N PHE A 47 -53.85 6.36 32.48
CA PHE A 47 -54.86 7.26 32.97
C PHE A 47 -55.73 6.57 34.03
N ALA A 48 -56.04 7.32 35.07
CA ALA A 48 -56.96 6.84 36.10
C ALA A 48 -57.85 8.01 36.58
N ASN A 49 -59.14 7.73 36.67
CA ASN A 49 -60.09 8.61 37.30
C ASN A 49 -61.05 7.77 38.19
N ALA A 50 -62.05 8.43 38.81
CA ALA A 50 -62.99 7.72 39.75
C ALA A 50 -63.73 6.57 39.07
N ASN A 51 -63.87 6.56 37.72
CA ASN A 51 -64.75 5.60 37.02
C ASN A 51 -63.96 4.64 36.10
N ALA A 52 -62.70 4.90 35.81
CA ALA A 52 -61.92 4.06 34.87
C ALA A 52 -60.41 4.13 35.15
N VAL A 53 -59.76 3.00 34.94
CA VAL A 53 -58.27 2.89 34.92
C VAL A 53 -57.90 2.35 33.54
N ILE A 54 -57.15 3.16 32.79
CA ILE A 54 -56.63 2.76 31.45
C ILE A 54 -55.18 2.38 31.63
N ARG A 55 -54.82 1.15 31.22
CA ARG A 55 -53.47 0.62 31.22
C ARG A 55 -52.85 0.71 29.82
N LEU A 56 -51.54 0.60 29.76
CA LEU A 56 -50.81 0.69 28.48
C LEU A 56 -51.29 -0.41 27.51
N LYS A 57 -51.52 -1.62 27.96
CA LYS A 57 -52.06 -2.73 27.15
C LYS A 57 -53.43 -2.44 26.51
N ASP A 58 -54.19 -1.49 27.03
CA ASP A 58 -55.51 -1.14 26.49
C ASP A 58 -55.41 -0.23 25.26
N ILE A 59 -54.26 0.45 25.07
CA ILE A 59 -54.06 1.48 24.04
C ILE A 59 -52.82 1.24 23.20
N ALA A 60 -51.92 0.35 23.59
CA ALA A 60 -50.68 0.03 22.89
C ALA A 60 -50.37 -1.48 22.99
N ARG A 61 -49.63 -1.95 22.00
CA ARG A 61 -49.08 -3.31 22.00
C ARG A 61 -47.61 -3.22 22.44
N VAL A 62 -47.26 -3.95 23.50
CA VAL A 62 -45.91 -4.05 24.01
C VAL A 62 -45.31 -5.39 23.58
N GLU A 63 -44.24 -5.39 22.84
CA GLU A 63 -43.60 -6.61 22.35
C GLU A 63 -42.11 -6.43 22.22
N PHE A 64 -41.34 -7.52 22.32
CA PHE A 64 -39.98 -7.55 21.90
C PHE A 64 -39.93 -7.50 20.36
N SER A 65 -39.13 -6.60 19.83
CA SER A 65 -38.97 -6.44 18.39
C SER A 65 -37.50 -6.17 18.05
N SER A 66 -37.12 -6.37 16.81
CA SER A 66 -35.81 -5.94 16.31
C SER A 66 -35.85 -4.47 15.84
N ARG A 67 -34.71 -3.82 15.91
CA ARG A 67 -34.54 -2.50 15.24
C ARG A 67 -34.78 -2.67 13.76
N GLU A 68 -35.17 -1.58 13.10
CA GLU A 68 -35.15 -1.55 11.65
C GLU A 68 -33.78 -1.90 11.14
N ALA A 69 -33.70 -2.79 10.17
CA ALA A 69 -32.46 -3.17 9.55
C ALA A 69 -31.85 -1.96 8.83
N SER A 70 -30.67 -1.56 9.23
CA SER A 70 -29.84 -0.60 8.52
C SER A 70 -28.71 -1.28 7.76
N TYR A 71 -28.61 -2.59 7.90
CA TYR A 71 -27.58 -3.43 7.32
C TYR A 71 -28.10 -4.85 7.13
N LEU A 72 -27.88 -5.37 5.92
CA LEU A 72 -28.14 -6.77 5.58
C LEU A 72 -26.86 -7.39 5.04
N ALA A 73 -26.62 -8.64 5.43
CA ALA A 73 -25.43 -9.37 4.98
C ALA A 73 -25.79 -10.78 4.53
N TYR A 74 -25.16 -11.20 3.42
CA TYR A 74 -25.36 -12.53 2.86
C TYR A 74 -24.03 -13.15 2.45
N TYR A 75 -23.97 -14.46 2.54
CA TYR A 75 -22.87 -15.28 2.06
C TYR A 75 -23.41 -16.43 1.25
N ASP A 76 -23.01 -16.50 -0.01
CA ASP A 76 -23.56 -17.48 -0.99
C ASP A 76 -25.10 -17.53 -0.94
N GLY A 77 -25.75 -16.35 -1.02
CA GLY A 77 -27.19 -16.16 -1.03
C GLY A 77 -27.90 -16.36 0.31
N LYS A 78 -27.20 -16.72 1.41
CA LYS A 78 -27.80 -16.96 2.72
C LYS A 78 -27.53 -15.81 3.68
N PRO A 79 -28.52 -15.39 4.49
CA PRO A 79 -28.32 -14.39 5.53
C PRO A 79 -27.22 -14.80 6.51
N VAL A 80 -26.31 -13.87 6.85
CA VAL A 80 -25.19 -14.14 7.74
C VAL A 80 -24.94 -13.01 8.72
N ILE A 81 -24.13 -13.33 9.75
CA ILE A 81 -23.50 -12.37 10.66
C ILE A 81 -21.99 -12.53 10.48
N PHE A 82 -21.31 -11.42 10.20
CA PHE A 82 -19.84 -11.42 10.14
C PHE A 82 -19.25 -11.26 11.54
N LEU A 83 -18.39 -12.21 11.91
CA LEU A 83 -17.51 -12.10 13.05
C LEU A 83 -16.11 -11.73 12.54
N THR A 84 -15.56 -10.63 13.04
CA THR A 84 -14.25 -10.13 12.65
C THR A 84 -13.30 -10.11 13.83
N ALA A 85 -12.04 -10.48 13.58
CA ALA A 85 -10.96 -10.37 14.54
C ALA A 85 -9.84 -9.56 13.95
N GLU A 86 -9.28 -8.63 14.73
CA GLU A 86 -8.18 -7.78 14.34
C GLU A 86 -6.93 -8.08 15.16
N GLN A 87 -5.79 -8.09 14.50
CA GLN A 87 -4.50 -8.29 15.14
C GLN A 87 -4.06 -7.04 15.92
N ARG A 88 -3.63 -7.21 17.16
CA ARG A 88 -2.95 -6.14 17.91
C ARG A 88 -1.53 -5.95 17.38
N LYS A 89 -1.01 -4.72 17.51
CA LYS A 89 0.40 -4.44 17.16
C LYS A 89 1.34 -5.39 17.93
N HIS A 90 2.41 -5.80 17.25
CA HIS A 90 3.45 -6.68 17.80
C HIS A 90 2.99 -8.10 18.22
N THR A 91 1.89 -8.60 17.68
CA THR A 91 1.48 -9.99 17.85
C THR A 91 1.78 -10.82 16.61
N ASN A 92 1.92 -12.14 16.78
CA ASN A 92 2.13 -13.06 15.65
C ASN A 92 0.79 -13.47 15.06
N ILE A 93 0.61 -13.20 13.76
CA ILE A 93 -0.64 -13.49 13.04
C ILE A 93 -0.94 -14.99 12.98
N PHE A 94 0.08 -15.84 12.85
CA PHE A 94 -0.11 -17.29 12.78
C PHE A 94 -0.61 -17.85 14.11
N ALA A 95 0.04 -17.47 15.20
CA ALA A 95 -0.39 -17.89 16.54
C ALA A 95 -1.80 -17.39 16.88
N LEU A 96 -2.15 -16.16 16.48
CA LEU A 96 -3.50 -15.62 16.63
C LEU A 96 -4.51 -16.41 15.81
N THR A 97 -4.20 -16.69 14.54
CA THR A 97 -5.11 -17.46 13.67
C THR A 97 -5.34 -18.86 14.21
N GLU A 98 -4.28 -19.54 14.66
CA GLU A 98 -4.39 -20.87 15.26
C GLU A 98 -5.26 -20.87 16.52
N ALA A 99 -5.07 -19.89 17.41
CA ALA A 99 -5.91 -19.74 18.61
C ALA A 99 -7.38 -19.49 18.25
N ILE A 100 -7.66 -18.64 17.27
CA ILE A 100 -9.02 -18.38 16.79
C ILE A 100 -9.65 -19.65 16.18
N GLU A 101 -8.89 -20.41 15.39
CA GLU A 101 -9.40 -21.65 14.78
C GLU A 101 -9.71 -22.72 15.84
N GLN A 102 -8.90 -22.84 16.88
CA GLN A 102 -9.16 -23.73 18.01
C GLN A 102 -10.45 -23.33 18.77
N GLU A 103 -10.61 -22.03 19.03
CA GLU A 103 -11.81 -21.51 19.70
C GLU A 103 -13.08 -21.71 18.84
N ILE A 104 -12.99 -21.42 17.54
CA ILE A 104 -14.09 -21.67 16.60
C ILE A 104 -14.43 -23.16 16.55
N ALA A 105 -13.43 -24.05 16.56
CA ALA A 105 -13.67 -25.49 16.54
C ALA A 105 -14.39 -25.98 17.81
N ALA A 106 -14.01 -25.44 18.98
CA ALA A 106 -14.68 -25.71 20.24
C ALA A 106 -16.13 -25.16 20.25
N PHE A 107 -16.29 -23.91 19.78
CA PHE A 107 -17.59 -23.26 19.73
C PHE A 107 -18.59 -23.94 18.78
N LYS A 108 -18.10 -24.43 17.63
CA LYS A 108 -18.92 -25.20 16.67
C LYS A 108 -19.62 -26.40 17.31
N GLN A 109 -19.01 -27.01 18.34
CA GLN A 109 -19.61 -28.15 19.02
C GLN A 109 -20.82 -27.77 19.92
N THR A 110 -20.94 -26.49 20.25
CA THR A 110 -22.04 -25.96 21.06
C THR A 110 -23.19 -25.41 20.25
N LEU A 111 -23.02 -25.29 18.94
CA LEU A 111 -24.02 -24.71 18.05
C LEU A 111 -25.02 -25.76 17.56
N PRO A 112 -26.29 -25.36 17.34
CA PRO A 112 -27.24 -26.19 16.63
C PRO A 112 -26.79 -26.45 15.20
N ASP A 113 -27.17 -27.61 14.62
CA ASP A 113 -26.81 -27.99 13.23
C ASP A 113 -27.31 -27.01 12.16
N THR A 114 -28.27 -26.19 12.52
CA THR A 114 -28.81 -25.13 11.63
C THR A 114 -27.87 -23.95 11.44
N ILE A 115 -26.90 -23.75 12.35
CA ILE A 115 -25.96 -22.65 12.31
C ILE A 115 -24.58 -23.16 11.85
N LYS A 116 -24.07 -22.58 10.77
CA LYS A 116 -22.76 -22.94 10.21
C LYS A 116 -21.81 -21.76 10.30
N ILE A 117 -20.58 -22.01 10.76
CA ILE A 117 -19.50 -21.02 10.71
C ILE A 117 -18.61 -21.33 9.52
N ALA A 118 -18.49 -20.38 8.60
CA ALA A 118 -17.59 -20.45 7.44
C ALA A 118 -16.54 -19.35 7.54
N THR A 119 -15.34 -19.66 7.08
CA THR A 119 -14.26 -18.66 6.98
C THR A 119 -14.32 -18.00 5.61
N LEU A 120 -14.52 -16.69 5.58
CA LEU A 120 -14.52 -15.89 4.35
C LEU A 120 -13.11 -15.46 3.97
N PHE A 121 -12.34 -14.96 4.94
CA PHE A 121 -11.01 -14.38 4.72
C PHE A 121 -10.09 -14.64 5.91
N LYS A 122 -8.82 -14.96 5.62
CA LYS A 122 -7.73 -15.06 6.59
C LYS A 122 -6.54 -14.25 6.09
N GLN A 123 -6.07 -13.32 6.89
CA GLN A 123 -4.85 -12.57 6.58
C GLN A 123 -3.60 -13.46 6.65
N SER A 124 -3.59 -14.47 7.53
CA SER A 124 -2.50 -15.44 7.66
C SER A 124 -2.14 -16.12 6.35
N ASP A 125 -3.13 -16.52 5.54
CA ASP A 125 -2.90 -17.19 4.25
C ASP A 125 -2.13 -16.28 3.29
N GLY A 126 -2.47 -14.99 3.27
CA GLY A 126 -1.74 -13.99 2.49
C GLY A 126 -0.31 -13.75 2.98
N VAL A 127 -0.09 -13.76 4.29
CA VAL A 127 1.24 -13.61 4.90
C VAL A 127 2.07 -14.86 4.64
N GLU A 128 1.50 -16.05 4.82
CA GLU A 128 2.17 -17.33 4.56
C GLU A 128 2.64 -17.42 3.10
N SER A 129 1.76 -17.10 2.16
CA SER A 129 2.12 -17.09 0.73
C SER A 129 3.29 -16.14 0.43
N ARG A 130 3.33 -14.95 1.06
CA ARG A 130 4.44 -13.99 0.87
C ARG A 130 5.74 -14.46 1.53
N VAL A 131 5.67 -15.04 2.72
CA VAL A 131 6.83 -15.58 3.44
C VAL A 131 7.40 -16.79 2.70
N ASN A 132 6.55 -17.73 2.26
CA ASN A 132 6.99 -18.88 1.49
C ASN A 132 7.61 -18.44 0.15
N GLY A 133 6.99 -17.51 -0.57
CA GLY A 133 7.55 -16.95 -1.80
C GLY A 133 8.91 -16.26 -1.57
N PHE A 134 9.12 -15.63 -0.41
CA PHE A 134 10.43 -15.10 -0.04
C PHE A 134 11.48 -16.21 0.13
N PHE A 135 11.17 -17.26 0.87
CA PHE A 135 12.10 -18.38 1.05
C PHE A 135 12.41 -19.09 -0.26
N ASP A 136 11.42 -19.25 -1.13
CA ASP A 136 11.62 -19.82 -2.47
C ASP A 136 12.56 -18.96 -3.31
N ASN A 137 12.36 -17.65 -3.35
CA ASN A 137 13.23 -16.72 -4.05
C ASN A 137 14.64 -16.70 -3.44
N LEU A 138 14.75 -16.76 -2.10
CA LEU A 138 16.03 -16.83 -1.39
C LEU A 138 16.81 -18.08 -1.76
N TRP A 139 16.16 -19.26 -1.73
CA TRP A 139 16.80 -20.53 -2.08
C TRP A 139 17.20 -20.54 -3.56
N GLN A 140 16.34 -20.11 -4.45
CA GLN A 140 16.65 -20.03 -5.88
C GLN A 140 17.82 -19.08 -6.15
N GLY A 141 17.81 -17.91 -5.52
CA GLY A 141 18.89 -16.93 -5.60
C GLY A 141 20.20 -17.49 -5.04
N LEU A 142 20.16 -18.15 -3.89
CA LEU A 142 21.33 -18.80 -3.27
C LEU A 142 21.91 -19.91 -4.17
N ILE A 143 21.06 -20.73 -4.75
CA ILE A 143 21.48 -21.81 -5.67
C ILE A 143 22.12 -21.21 -6.92
N LEU A 144 21.52 -20.18 -7.53
CA LEU A 144 22.06 -19.50 -8.71
C LEU A 144 23.41 -18.86 -8.43
N VAL A 145 23.52 -18.13 -7.32
CA VAL A 145 24.78 -17.51 -6.89
C VAL A 145 25.83 -18.56 -6.57
N GLY A 146 25.44 -19.64 -5.88
CA GLY A 146 26.33 -20.77 -5.57
C GLY A 146 26.84 -21.47 -6.83
N LEU A 147 25.95 -21.71 -7.80
CA LEU A 147 26.28 -22.30 -9.07
C LEU A 147 27.25 -21.42 -9.89
N MET A 148 26.98 -20.13 -9.97
CA MET A 148 27.85 -19.16 -10.63
C MET A 148 29.23 -19.13 -9.96
N SER A 149 29.26 -19.05 -8.63
CA SER A 149 30.51 -19.08 -7.86
C SER A 149 31.27 -20.40 -8.07
N LEU A 150 30.58 -21.53 -8.14
CA LEU A 150 31.17 -22.84 -8.41
C LEU A 150 31.82 -22.90 -9.80
N VAL A 151 31.12 -22.43 -10.81
CA VAL A 151 31.59 -22.45 -12.21
C VAL A 151 32.78 -21.49 -12.41
N PHE A 152 32.73 -20.31 -11.80
CA PHE A 152 33.80 -19.34 -11.94
C PHE A 152 35.02 -19.62 -11.03
N LEU A 153 34.80 -19.81 -9.73
CA LEU A 153 35.87 -19.86 -8.72
C LEU A 153 36.28 -21.29 -8.35
N GLY A 154 35.32 -22.22 -8.42
CA GLY A 154 35.53 -23.60 -8.00
C GLY A 154 34.86 -23.96 -6.68
N LEU A 155 34.83 -25.25 -6.35
CA LEU A 155 34.02 -25.81 -5.23
C LEU A 155 34.34 -25.22 -3.86
N ARG A 156 35.64 -25.06 -3.56
CA ARG A 156 36.11 -24.66 -2.22
C ARG A 156 35.83 -23.18 -1.94
N GLU A 157 36.04 -22.36 -2.92
CA GLU A 157 35.75 -20.93 -2.89
C GLU A 157 34.22 -20.68 -2.83
N ALA A 158 33.45 -21.45 -3.65
CA ALA A 158 31.99 -21.37 -3.64
C ALA A 158 31.36 -21.74 -2.29
N ILE A 159 31.87 -22.76 -1.60
CA ILE A 159 31.39 -23.16 -0.26
C ILE A 159 31.54 -22.02 0.74
N VAL A 160 32.66 -21.30 0.74
CA VAL A 160 32.88 -20.17 1.64
C VAL A 160 31.85 -19.06 1.39
N ILE A 161 31.55 -18.75 0.12
CA ILE A 161 30.56 -17.74 -0.28
C ILE A 161 29.15 -18.19 0.13
N ILE A 162 28.78 -19.44 -0.17
CA ILE A 162 27.45 -20.00 0.14
C ILE A 162 27.18 -20.00 1.65
N ILE A 163 28.20 -20.25 2.50
CA ILE A 163 28.05 -20.20 3.97
C ILE A 163 27.90 -18.75 4.48
N ALA A 164 28.61 -17.80 3.86
CA ALA A 164 28.59 -16.40 4.30
C ALA A 164 27.19 -15.75 4.12
N ILE A 165 26.44 -16.15 3.09
CA ILE A 165 25.13 -15.56 2.76
C ILE A 165 24.09 -15.79 3.87
N PRO A 166 23.73 -17.03 4.24
CA PRO A 166 22.72 -17.29 5.28
C PRO A 166 23.11 -16.68 6.63
N LEU A 167 24.40 -16.70 6.98
CA LEU A 167 24.88 -16.12 8.24
C LEU A 167 24.71 -14.60 8.28
N SER A 168 24.94 -13.91 7.14
CA SER A 168 24.67 -12.47 7.05
C SER A 168 23.19 -12.16 7.24
N PHE A 169 22.30 -12.98 6.67
CA PHE A 169 20.85 -12.83 6.85
C PHE A 169 20.41 -13.08 8.28
N LEU A 170 20.91 -14.14 8.93
CA LEU A 170 20.55 -14.44 10.31
C LEU A 170 20.92 -13.30 11.27
N ILE A 171 22.12 -12.73 11.10
CA ILE A 171 22.56 -11.57 11.89
C ILE A 171 21.65 -10.36 11.59
N ALA A 172 21.38 -10.09 10.33
CA ALA A 172 20.57 -8.95 9.91
C ALA A 172 19.12 -9.05 10.40
N ILE A 173 18.51 -10.24 10.36
CA ILE A 173 17.16 -10.48 10.87
C ILE A 173 17.12 -10.25 12.40
N GLY A 174 18.13 -10.74 13.13
CA GLY A 174 18.24 -10.48 14.58
C GLY A 174 18.37 -8.97 14.88
N TRP A 175 19.16 -8.23 14.13
CA TRP A 175 19.27 -6.78 14.27
C TRP A 175 18.00 -6.04 13.85
N LEU A 176 17.27 -6.54 12.84
CA LEU A 176 16.00 -5.98 12.39
C LEU A 176 14.94 -6.09 13.50
N ASP A 177 14.86 -7.26 14.14
CA ASP A 177 13.96 -7.48 15.27
C ASP A 177 14.32 -6.56 16.46
N PHE A 178 15.61 -6.47 16.81
CA PHE A 178 16.10 -5.56 17.84
C PHE A 178 15.81 -4.08 17.55
N SER A 179 15.76 -3.70 16.26
CA SER A 179 15.42 -2.33 15.82
C SER A 179 13.91 -2.01 15.89
N GLY A 180 13.09 -2.98 16.29
CA GLY A 180 11.63 -2.83 16.34
C GLY A 180 10.92 -2.99 14.98
N PHE A 181 11.65 -3.36 13.92
CA PHE A 181 11.08 -3.73 12.63
C PHE A 181 10.92 -5.24 12.56
N GLY A 182 9.69 -5.71 12.35
CA GLY A 182 9.42 -7.13 12.11
C GLY A 182 9.66 -7.55 10.66
N LEU A 183 9.51 -8.86 10.41
CA LEU A 183 9.42 -9.37 9.05
C LEU A 183 8.08 -8.94 8.45
N GLN A 184 8.14 -8.02 7.52
CA GLN A 184 7.00 -7.47 6.79
C GLN A 184 7.34 -7.38 5.30
N GLN A 185 6.36 -7.14 4.45
CA GLN A 185 6.53 -7.15 3.00
C GLN A 185 7.73 -6.32 2.54
N MET A 186 7.91 -5.10 3.06
CA MET A 186 9.02 -4.22 2.67
C MET A 186 10.38 -4.66 3.22
N SER A 187 10.45 -5.20 4.44
CA SER A 187 11.71 -5.74 4.98
C SER A 187 12.14 -7.01 4.23
N ILE A 188 11.19 -7.87 3.85
CA ILE A 188 11.45 -9.06 3.03
C ILE A 188 12.11 -8.67 1.70
N VAL A 189 11.61 -7.63 1.06
CA VAL A 189 12.19 -7.13 -0.18
C VAL A 189 13.58 -6.54 0.03
N GLY A 190 13.78 -5.81 1.14
CA GLY A 190 15.12 -5.36 1.53
C GLY A 190 16.11 -6.53 1.63
N LEU A 191 15.68 -7.67 2.18
CA LEU A 191 16.48 -8.90 2.22
C LEU A 191 16.82 -9.42 0.82
N ILE A 192 15.83 -9.46 -0.09
CA ILE A 192 16.05 -9.98 -1.45
C ILE A 192 16.98 -9.04 -2.26
N ILE A 193 16.80 -7.73 -2.17
CA ILE A 193 17.71 -6.76 -2.80
C ILE A 193 19.13 -6.96 -2.26
N ALA A 194 19.24 -7.09 -0.94
CA ALA A 194 20.52 -7.27 -0.30
C ALA A 194 21.20 -8.58 -0.68
N LEU A 195 20.47 -9.62 -1.09
CA LEU A 195 21.06 -10.89 -1.56
C LEU A 195 22.05 -10.67 -2.70
N GLY A 196 21.67 -9.85 -3.71
CA GLY A 196 22.57 -9.51 -4.80
C GLY A 196 23.80 -8.71 -4.36
N LEU A 197 23.64 -7.87 -3.32
CA LEU A 197 24.66 -6.94 -2.83
C LEU A 197 25.67 -7.57 -1.87
N LEU A 198 25.18 -8.47 -1.01
CA LEU A 198 26.03 -9.05 0.05
C LEU A 198 27.08 -10.02 -0.51
N VAL A 199 26.79 -10.61 -1.67
CA VAL A 199 27.68 -11.58 -2.32
C VAL A 199 28.99 -10.93 -2.77
N ASP A 200 28.94 -9.66 -3.17
CA ASP A 200 30.09 -8.91 -3.66
C ASP A 200 31.24 -8.87 -2.65
N ASN A 201 30.93 -8.60 -1.39
CA ASN A 201 31.94 -8.55 -0.32
C ASN A 201 32.66 -9.89 -0.16
N ALA A 202 31.89 -10.99 -0.11
CA ALA A 202 32.44 -12.33 0.05
C ALA A 202 33.27 -12.76 -1.17
N ILE A 203 32.81 -12.45 -2.40
CA ILE A 203 33.53 -12.76 -3.64
C ILE A 203 34.88 -12.05 -3.68
N VAL A 204 34.90 -10.73 -3.44
CA VAL A 204 36.13 -9.92 -3.54
C VAL A 204 37.17 -10.36 -2.53
N VAL A 205 36.76 -10.65 -1.28
CA VAL A 205 37.67 -11.18 -0.25
C VAL A 205 38.19 -12.57 -0.62
N THR A 206 37.29 -13.47 -1.05
CA THR A 206 37.64 -14.85 -1.42
C THR A 206 38.61 -14.86 -2.62
N GLU A 207 38.39 -14.05 -3.61
CA GLU A 207 39.25 -13.89 -4.77
C GLU A 207 40.64 -13.34 -4.40
N SER A 208 40.65 -12.28 -3.55
CA SER A 208 41.91 -11.72 -3.05
C SER A 208 42.74 -12.75 -2.29
N ILE A 209 42.09 -13.54 -1.43
CA ILE A 209 42.74 -14.65 -0.72
C ILE A 209 43.28 -15.72 -1.72
N HIS A 210 42.46 -16.04 -2.74
CA HIS A 210 42.86 -17.00 -3.77
C HIS A 210 44.13 -16.57 -4.51
N ARG A 211 44.31 -15.29 -4.79
CA ARG A 211 45.54 -14.76 -5.41
C ARG A 211 46.74 -14.79 -4.48
N GLU A 212 46.54 -14.57 -3.18
CA GLU A 212 47.67 -14.54 -2.20
C GLU A 212 48.07 -15.92 -1.72
N LYS A 213 47.23 -16.97 -1.85
CA LYS A 213 47.53 -18.36 -1.40
C LYS A 213 48.81 -18.98 -2.00
N HIS A 214 49.21 -18.51 -3.17
CA HIS A 214 50.40 -18.97 -3.88
C HIS A 214 51.67 -18.21 -3.50
N LYS A 215 51.55 -17.01 -2.92
CA LYS A 215 52.66 -16.12 -2.58
C LYS A 215 53.16 -16.27 -1.14
N THR A 216 52.35 -16.90 -0.28
CA THR A 216 52.62 -16.97 1.19
C THR A 216 52.78 -18.41 1.61
N SER A 217 53.66 -18.66 2.58
CA SER A 217 53.97 -20.03 3.08
C SER A 217 52.85 -20.65 3.92
N ASN A 218 51.90 -19.87 4.44
CA ASN A 218 50.82 -20.32 5.31
C ASN A 218 49.46 -19.82 4.77
N LEU A 219 48.42 -20.69 4.75
CA LEU A 219 47.05 -20.33 4.30
C LEU A 219 46.42 -19.32 5.23
N ALA A 220 46.65 -19.38 6.54
CA ALA A 220 46.15 -18.40 7.49
C ALA A 220 46.75 -17.01 7.21
N GLY A 221 48.07 -16.92 6.96
CA GLY A 221 48.72 -15.71 6.57
C GLY A 221 48.26 -15.17 5.22
N ALA A 222 48.04 -16.05 4.24
CA ALA A 222 47.46 -15.68 2.93
C ALA A 222 46.06 -15.12 3.08
N SER A 223 45.24 -15.72 3.96
CA SER A 223 43.87 -15.27 4.21
C SER A 223 43.84 -13.89 4.88
N ALA A 224 44.67 -13.68 5.91
CA ALA A 224 44.79 -12.37 6.56
C ALA A 224 45.29 -11.28 5.60
N LEU A 225 46.35 -11.59 4.83
CA LEU A 225 46.91 -10.65 3.85
C LEU A 225 45.94 -10.33 2.71
N GLY A 226 45.25 -11.36 2.20
CA GLY A 226 44.24 -11.18 1.13
C GLY A 226 43.06 -10.29 1.59
N ALA A 227 42.54 -10.54 2.80
CA ALA A 227 41.48 -9.72 3.38
C ALA A 227 41.94 -8.26 3.64
N SER A 228 43.15 -8.08 4.21
CA SER A 228 43.72 -6.76 4.49
C SER A 228 43.93 -5.94 3.24
N LYS A 229 44.37 -6.54 2.12
CA LYS A 229 44.61 -5.83 0.87
C LYS A 229 43.36 -5.19 0.27
N VAL A 230 42.19 -5.80 0.47
CA VAL A 230 40.88 -5.34 -0.09
C VAL A 230 39.96 -4.72 0.96
N GLY A 231 40.28 -4.89 2.25
CA GLY A 231 39.42 -4.51 3.36
C GLY A 231 38.97 -3.07 3.33
N TRP A 232 39.86 -2.11 3.07
CA TRP A 232 39.48 -0.70 2.97
C TRP A 232 38.60 -0.40 1.76
N ALA A 233 38.90 -0.98 0.61
CA ALA A 233 38.11 -0.77 -0.61
C ALA A 233 36.69 -1.35 -0.47
N ILE A 234 36.55 -2.52 0.17
CA ILE A 234 35.26 -3.15 0.42
C ILE A 234 34.47 -2.35 1.47
N THR A 235 35.12 -1.90 2.55
CA THR A 235 34.47 -1.09 3.57
C THR A 235 33.92 0.21 2.98
N SER A 236 34.70 0.94 2.22
CA SER A 236 34.28 2.19 1.59
C SER A 236 33.18 1.96 0.57
N GLY A 237 33.27 0.90 -0.26
CA GLY A 237 32.23 0.53 -1.20
C GLY A 237 30.92 0.16 -0.51
N THR A 238 30.96 -0.63 0.59
CA THR A 238 29.79 -0.99 1.35
C THR A 238 29.17 0.22 2.05
N VAL A 239 29.97 1.09 2.66
CA VAL A 239 29.47 2.35 3.28
C VAL A 239 28.86 3.27 2.22
N THR A 240 29.46 3.35 1.03
CA THR A 240 28.87 4.12 -0.10
C THR A 240 27.50 3.56 -0.50
N THR A 241 27.35 2.23 -0.54
CA THR A 241 26.07 1.58 -0.83
C THR A 241 25.05 1.82 0.30
N MET A 242 25.46 1.73 1.56
CA MET A 242 24.58 2.06 2.69
C MET A 242 24.09 3.50 2.63
N LEU A 243 24.98 4.45 2.30
CA LEU A 243 24.62 5.86 2.15
C LEU A 243 23.65 6.12 1.00
N ALA A 244 23.60 5.27 -0.01
CA ALA A 244 22.59 5.39 -1.05
C ALA A 244 21.17 5.12 -0.52
N PHE A 245 21.02 4.22 0.46
CA PHE A 245 19.73 3.87 1.05
C PHE A 245 19.30 4.77 2.22
N LEU A 246 20.23 5.31 3.00
CA LEU A 246 19.93 6.09 4.20
C LEU A 246 19.01 7.30 3.96
N PRO A 247 19.21 8.12 2.90
CA PRO A 247 18.34 9.27 2.66
C PRO A 247 16.88 8.93 2.40
N MET A 248 16.55 7.68 1.99
CA MET A 248 15.16 7.24 1.86
C MET A 248 14.40 7.26 3.19
N LEU A 249 15.10 7.21 4.33
CA LEU A 249 14.49 7.35 5.65
C LEU A 249 14.02 8.79 5.94
N MET A 250 14.44 9.75 5.12
CA MET A 250 14.06 11.17 5.24
C MET A 250 12.78 11.51 4.46
N LEU A 251 12.19 10.56 3.75
CA LEU A 251 10.90 10.75 3.07
C LEU A 251 9.80 10.97 4.10
N ALA A 252 9.32 12.22 4.21
CA ALA A 252 8.25 12.62 5.11
C ALA A 252 6.88 12.54 4.41
N SER A 253 6.50 11.36 3.96
CA SER A 253 5.21 11.11 3.30
C SER A 253 4.70 9.72 3.68
N ASP A 254 3.41 9.47 3.48
CA ASP A 254 2.79 8.15 3.70
C ASP A 254 3.50 7.06 2.88
N THR A 255 3.97 7.41 1.68
CA THR A 255 4.81 6.52 0.86
C THR A 255 6.16 6.25 1.52
N GLY A 256 6.79 7.26 2.15
CA GLY A 256 8.02 7.09 2.91
C GLY A 256 7.86 6.14 4.08
N ASP A 257 6.79 6.30 4.85
CA ASP A 257 6.46 5.40 5.98
C ASP A 257 6.18 3.97 5.51
N PHE A 258 5.52 3.81 4.36
CA PHE A 258 5.25 2.50 3.76
C PHE A 258 6.53 1.76 3.38
N VAL A 259 7.54 2.43 2.82
CA VAL A 259 8.78 1.80 2.35
C VAL A 259 9.92 1.79 3.40
N ARG A 260 9.76 2.45 4.53
CA ARG A 260 10.81 2.73 5.54
C ARG A 260 11.60 1.50 6.01
N SER A 261 10.94 0.36 6.20
CA SER A 261 11.61 -0.85 6.70
C SER A 261 12.61 -1.45 5.72
N MET A 262 12.43 -1.20 4.41
CA MET A 262 13.28 -1.76 3.38
C MET A 262 14.71 -1.19 3.41
N PRO A 263 14.97 0.15 3.39
CA PRO A 263 16.32 0.69 3.48
C PRO A 263 17.03 0.30 4.78
N VAL A 264 16.28 0.26 5.91
CA VAL A 264 16.86 -0.22 7.18
C VAL A 264 17.36 -1.65 7.03
N THR A 265 16.53 -2.53 6.47
CA THR A 265 16.90 -3.94 6.26
C THR A 265 18.13 -4.07 5.37
N VAL A 266 18.20 -3.35 4.24
CA VAL A 266 19.36 -3.38 3.34
C VAL A 266 20.64 -2.94 4.06
N VAL A 267 20.57 -1.85 4.81
CA VAL A 267 21.73 -1.34 5.57
C VAL A 267 22.20 -2.35 6.61
N LEU A 268 21.29 -2.98 7.36
CA LEU A 268 21.63 -3.99 8.35
C LEU A 268 22.25 -5.24 7.72
N VAL A 269 21.72 -5.70 6.57
CA VAL A 269 22.30 -6.85 5.84
C VAL A 269 23.69 -6.51 5.30
N LEU A 270 23.89 -5.34 4.72
CA LEU A 270 25.19 -4.91 4.23
C LEU A 270 26.23 -4.79 5.35
N LEU A 271 25.83 -4.29 6.50
CA LEU A 271 26.70 -4.23 7.69
C LEU A 271 27.06 -5.64 8.16
N ALA A 272 26.11 -6.55 8.26
CA ALA A 272 26.34 -7.95 8.61
C ALA A 272 27.28 -8.65 7.60
N SER A 273 27.03 -8.41 6.30
CA SER A 273 27.87 -8.93 5.21
C SER A 273 29.32 -8.44 5.32
N LEU A 274 29.52 -7.15 5.56
CA LEU A 274 30.86 -6.58 5.73
C LEU A 274 31.60 -7.22 6.90
N LEU A 275 30.93 -7.37 8.05
CA LEU A 275 31.52 -8.04 9.23
C LEU A 275 31.91 -9.48 8.90
N ILE A 276 31.04 -10.27 8.28
CA ILE A 276 31.33 -11.64 7.89
C ILE A 276 32.44 -11.72 6.85
N ALA A 277 32.44 -10.84 5.87
CA ALA A 277 33.44 -10.82 4.81
C ALA A 277 34.85 -10.53 5.35
N LEU A 278 34.97 -9.68 6.38
CA LEU A 278 36.27 -9.33 6.98
C LEU A 278 36.71 -10.23 8.13
N THR A 279 35.80 -11.03 8.69
CA THR A 279 36.12 -11.90 9.86
C THR A 279 36.00 -13.39 9.52
N LEU A 280 34.77 -13.85 9.26
CA LEU A 280 34.48 -15.26 9.08
C LEU A 280 34.95 -15.80 7.72
N THR A 281 34.81 -15.03 6.65
CA THR A 281 35.26 -15.43 5.29
C THR A 281 36.74 -15.75 5.24
N PRO A 282 37.67 -14.92 5.76
CA PRO A 282 39.08 -15.28 5.85
C PRO A 282 39.36 -16.52 6.72
N LEU A 283 38.61 -16.69 7.82
CA LEU A 283 38.73 -17.86 8.68
C LEU A 283 38.32 -19.14 7.94
N LEU A 284 37.17 -19.13 7.27
CA LEU A 284 36.71 -20.25 6.48
C LEU A 284 37.65 -20.54 5.30
N ALA A 285 38.14 -19.52 4.61
CA ALA A 285 39.12 -19.67 3.54
C ALA A 285 40.41 -20.32 4.01
N SER A 286 40.90 -19.97 5.21
CA SER A 286 42.10 -20.58 5.78
C SER A 286 41.95 -22.08 6.04
N LYS A 287 40.73 -22.57 6.29
CA LYS A 287 40.41 -23.97 6.55
C LYS A 287 40.04 -24.75 5.30
N PHE A 288 39.25 -24.17 4.41
CA PHE A 288 38.69 -24.87 3.24
C PHE A 288 39.56 -24.78 1.98
N PHE A 289 40.39 -23.74 1.84
CA PHE A 289 41.24 -23.61 0.67
C PHE A 289 42.38 -24.67 0.67
N SER A 290 42.88 -24.99 -0.52
CA SER A 290 44.02 -25.86 -0.74
C SER A 290 45.07 -25.17 -1.59
N ARG A 291 46.32 -25.47 -1.29
CA ARG A 291 47.44 -25.04 -2.12
C ARG A 291 47.59 -25.81 -3.42
N LYS A 292 47.07 -27.04 -3.44
CA LYS A 292 47.11 -27.85 -4.65
C LYS A 292 46.21 -27.22 -5.69
N GLU A 293 46.77 -26.90 -6.84
CA GLU A 293 45.98 -26.45 -7.98
C GLU A 293 44.95 -27.52 -8.38
N SER A 294 43.75 -27.08 -8.60
CA SER A 294 42.74 -27.94 -9.19
C SER A 294 43.16 -28.27 -10.62
N LYS A 295 43.17 -29.56 -10.97
CA LYS A 295 43.38 -30.00 -12.37
C LYS A 295 42.27 -29.52 -13.32
N VAL A 296 41.13 -29.10 -12.78
CA VAL A 296 39.98 -28.60 -13.54
C VAL A 296 40.19 -27.09 -13.77
N LYS A 297 40.29 -26.70 -15.03
CA LYS A 297 40.29 -25.28 -15.43
C LYS A 297 38.92 -24.70 -15.19
N THR A 298 38.79 -23.76 -14.25
CA THR A 298 37.56 -23.02 -13.99
C THR A 298 37.26 -22.04 -15.13
N LEU A 299 36.00 -21.58 -15.23
CA LEU A 299 35.62 -20.57 -16.22
C LEU A 299 36.47 -19.28 -16.04
N GLN A 300 36.85 -18.97 -14.83
CA GLN A 300 37.76 -17.86 -14.50
C GLN A 300 39.07 -17.91 -15.31
N PHE A 301 39.65 -19.08 -15.51
CA PHE A 301 40.87 -19.25 -16.31
C PHE A 301 40.66 -18.80 -17.77
N TYR A 302 39.55 -19.17 -18.36
CA TYR A 302 39.22 -18.82 -19.75
C TYR A 302 38.90 -17.32 -19.86
N VAL A 303 38.14 -16.77 -18.90
CA VAL A 303 37.80 -15.34 -18.86
C VAL A 303 39.03 -14.49 -18.64
N ASN A 304 39.95 -14.87 -17.76
CA ASN A 304 41.24 -14.17 -17.59
C ASN A 304 42.07 -14.21 -18.86
N SER A 305 42.18 -15.35 -19.51
CA SER A 305 42.92 -15.47 -20.80
C SER A 305 42.28 -14.62 -21.90
N PHE A 306 40.96 -14.54 -21.93
CA PHE A 306 40.23 -13.63 -22.82
C PHE A 306 40.53 -12.14 -22.49
N ALA A 307 40.50 -11.79 -21.21
CA ALA A 307 40.79 -10.42 -20.76
C ALA A 307 42.20 -9.99 -21.13
N GLU A 308 43.21 -10.83 -20.89
CA GLU A 308 44.59 -10.51 -21.20
C GLU A 308 44.88 -10.46 -22.71
N ARG A 309 44.31 -11.35 -23.49
CA ARG A 309 44.65 -11.48 -24.92
C ARG A 309 43.80 -10.59 -25.82
N TYR A 310 42.50 -10.51 -25.59
CA TYR A 310 41.57 -9.80 -26.47
C TYR A 310 41.09 -8.48 -25.90
N TYR A 311 40.64 -8.45 -24.65
CA TYR A 311 40.08 -7.22 -24.06
C TYR A 311 41.13 -6.12 -23.90
N VAL A 312 42.35 -6.41 -23.39
CA VAL A 312 43.44 -5.43 -23.26
C VAL A 312 43.82 -4.85 -24.63
N ALA A 313 43.94 -5.71 -25.62
CA ALA A 313 44.29 -5.26 -27.00
C ALA A 313 43.17 -4.35 -27.55
N TRP A 314 41.92 -4.73 -27.33
CA TRP A 314 40.76 -3.95 -27.75
C TRP A 314 40.67 -2.61 -26.99
N LEU A 315 40.75 -2.63 -25.66
CA LEU A 315 40.75 -1.42 -24.83
C LEU A 315 41.88 -0.46 -25.22
N SER A 316 43.09 -0.98 -25.49
CA SER A 316 44.21 -0.14 -25.87
C SER A 316 44.01 0.57 -27.22
N ARG A 317 43.20 -0.03 -28.14
CA ARG A 317 42.77 0.62 -29.41
C ARG A 317 41.73 1.71 -29.13
N LEU A 318 40.73 1.43 -28.29
CA LEU A 318 39.71 2.41 -27.92
C LEU A 318 40.32 3.63 -27.19
N MET A 319 41.31 3.42 -26.35
CA MET A 319 42.04 4.51 -25.67
C MET A 319 42.79 5.42 -26.64
N ARG A 320 43.15 4.95 -27.85
CA ARG A 320 43.69 5.83 -28.91
C ARG A 320 42.64 6.77 -29.51
N ALA A 321 41.39 6.29 -29.57
CA ALA A 321 40.28 7.07 -30.14
C ALA A 321 39.36 7.63 -29.00
N LYS A 322 39.94 8.04 -27.89
CA LYS A 322 39.23 8.42 -26.66
C LYS A 322 38.14 9.47 -26.87
N LEU A 323 38.40 10.49 -27.69
CA LEU A 323 37.40 11.53 -27.96
C LEU A 323 36.19 10.97 -28.69
N LEU A 324 36.41 10.14 -29.71
CA LEU A 324 35.31 9.46 -30.43
C LEU A 324 34.49 8.57 -29.51
N MET A 325 35.13 7.82 -28.60
CA MET A 325 34.47 6.97 -27.64
C MET A 325 33.64 7.76 -26.62
N LEU A 326 34.15 8.90 -26.13
CA LEU A 326 33.38 9.75 -25.21
C LEU A 326 32.20 10.41 -25.90
N VAL A 327 32.38 10.88 -27.15
CA VAL A 327 31.26 11.45 -27.92
C VAL A 327 30.19 10.40 -28.21
N SER A 328 30.59 9.20 -28.66
CA SER A 328 29.64 8.11 -28.91
C SER A 328 28.90 7.67 -27.63
N ALA A 329 29.60 7.64 -26.49
CA ALA A 329 28.99 7.35 -25.19
C ALA A 329 28.00 8.44 -24.77
N PHE A 330 28.32 9.71 -24.99
CA PHE A 330 27.41 10.82 -24.71
C PHE A 330 26.17 10.80 -25.60
N ILE A 331 26.33 10.50 -26.90
CA ILE A 331 25.20 10.32 -27.81
C ILE A 331 24.32 9.16 -27.38
N ALA A 332 24.90 8.02 -26.96
CA ALA A 332 24.16 6.88 -26.47
C ALA A 332 23.39 7.21 -25.17
N LEU A 333 24.00 7.95 -24.24
CA LEU A 333 23.34 8.45 -23.02
C LEU A 333 22.11 9.32 -23.37
N PHE A 334 22.29 10.27 -24.27
CA PHE A 334 21.22 11.18 -24.67
C PHE A 334 20.09 10.46 -25.41
N ALA A 335 20.42 9.56 -26.32
CA ALA A 335 19.44 8.74 -27.05
C ALA A 335 18.65 7.83 -26.11
N MET A 336 19.29 7.19 -25.13
CA MET A 336 18.60 6.37 -24.15
C MET A 336 17.77 7.20 -23.16
N ALA A 337 18.26 8.36 -22.73
CA ALA A 337 17.53 9.27 -21.86
C ALA A 337 16.24 9.79 -22.53
N SER A 338 16.25 10.00 -23.84
CA SER A 338 15.06 10.45 -24.59
C SER A 338 13.93 9.43 -24.57
N LEU A 339 14.21 8.15 -24.34
CA LEU A 339 13.19 7.11 -24.18
C LEU A 339 12.38 7.25 -22.88
N PHE A 340 12.89 7.99 -21.90
CA PHE A 340 12.18 8.17 -20.61
C PHE A 340 10.79 8.78 -20.80
N GLY A 341 10.62 9.67 -21.77
CA GLY A 341 9.32 10.25 -22.11
C GLY A 341 8.28 9.24 -22.62
N GLN A 342 8.72 8.04 -23.03
CA GLN A 342 7.85 6.97 -23.50
C GLN A 342 7.59 5.91 -22.42
N VAL A 343 8.33 5.95 -21.31
CA VAL A 343 8.11 5.11 -20.15
C VAL A 343 7.03 5.76 -19.31
N GLY A 344 5.89 5.08 -19.13
CA GLY A 344 4.81 5.56 -18.26
C GLY A 344 5.28 5.69 -16.82
N VAL A 345 4.72 6.64 -16.08
CA VAL A 345 4.96 6.78 -14.65
C VAL A 345 3.73 6.30 -13.89
N SER A 346 3.91 5.47 -12.88
CA SER A 346 2.86 5.01 -11.97
C SER A 346 3.40 4.98 -10.54
N LEU A 347 2.53 5.13 -9.54
CA LEU A 347 3.00 5.11 -8.16
C LEU A 347 3.14 3.67 -7.65
N PHE A 348 2.02 2.96 -7.59
CA PHE A 348 1.96 1.56 -7.18
C PHE A 348 1.10 0.74 -8.15
N PRO A 349 1.43 -0.54 -8.38
CA PRO A 349 0.60 -1.42 -9.19
C PRO A 349 -0.60 -1.94 -8.39
N LYS A 350 -1.52 -2.60 -9.10
CA LYS A 350 -2.62 -3.34 -8.47
C LYS A 350 -2.07 -4.48 -7.60
N ALA A 351 -2.80 -4.78 -6.51
CA ALA A 351 -2.47 -5.91 -5.66
C ALA A 351 -2.93 -7.22 -6.33
N GLU A 352 -2.02 -8.17 -6.42
CA GLU A 352 -2.31 -9.51 -6.96
C GLU A 352 -3.08 -10.33 -5.91
N LYS A 353 -4.37 -10.00 -5.73
CA LYS A 353 -5.26 -10.67 -4.78
C LYS A 353 -6.29 -11.51 -5.51
N SER A 354 -6.56 -12.69 -4.98
CA SER A 354 -7.65 -13.56 -5.45
C SER A 354 -9.01 -13.06 -4.95
N MET A 355 -9.25 -11.77 -5.01
CA MET A 355 -10.48 -11.12 -4.55
C MET A 355 -10.76 -9.87 -5.37
N LEU A 356 -12.05 -9.54 -5.54
CA LEU A 356 -12.54 -8.30 -6.16
C LEU A 356 -13.60 -7.67 -5.26
N LEU A 357 -13.70 -6.35 -5.30
CA LEU A 357 -14.80 -5.60 -4.71
C LEU A 357 -15.70 -5.03 -5.80
N ILE A 358 -16.99 -5.05 -5.57
CA ILE A 358 -17.97 -4.36 -6.41
C ILE A 358 -18.78 -3.43 -5.52
N ASP A 359 -18.59 -2.14 -5.70
CA ASP A 359 -19.41 -1.13 -5.05
C ASP A 359 -20.68 -0.88 -5.88
N VAL A 360 -21.80 -0.82 -5.19
CA VAL A 360 -23.12 -0.59 -5.78
C VAL A 360 -23.74 0.62 -5.09
N GLU A 361 -24.02 1.65 -5.86
CA GLU A 361 -24.68 2.87 -5.40
C GLU A 361 -25.98 3.01 -6.16
N THR A 362 -27.11 2.72 -5.49
CA THR A 362 -28.45 2.97 -6.01
C THR A 362 -28.76 4.46 -5.94
N PRO A 363 -29.80 4.95 -6.67
CA PRO A 363 -30.17 6.35 -6.61
C PRO A 363 -30.29 6.86 -5.17
N ALA A 364 -29.91 8.10 -4.95
CA ALA A 364 -30.04 8.74 -3.66
C ALA A 364 -31.49 8.60 -3.15
N ASN A 365 -31.64 8.31 -1.86
CA ASN A 365 -32.92 7.99 -1.19
C ASN A 365 -33.53 6.61 -1.52
N SER A 366 -32.79 5.72 -2.14
CA SER A 366 -33.23 4.34 -2.24
C SER A 366 -33.35 3.72 -0.85
N SER A 367 -34.42 2.94 -0.66
CA SER A 367 -34.57 2.14 0.55
C SER A 367 -33.53 1.00 0.60
N LEU A 368 -33.29 0.49 1.81
CA LEU A 368 -32.40 -0.67 1.99
C LEU A 368 -32.92 -1.90 1.21
N ASP A 369 -34.26 -2.07 1.18
CA ASP A 369 -34.89 -3.19 0.46
C ASP A 369 -34.68 -3.08 -1.04
N TYR A 370 -34.83 -1.88 -1.64
CA TYR A 370 -34.56 -1.67 -3.05
C TYR A 370 -33.09 -1.95 -3.40
N THR A 371 -32.16 -1.44 -2.58
CA THR A 371 -30.73 -1.71 -2.77
C THR A 371 -30.44 -3.20 -2.66
N ASN A 372 -31.12 -3.90 -1.72
CA ASN A 372 -31.02 -5.33 -1.56
C ASN A 372 -31.51 -6.11 -2.79
N GLU A 373 -32.64 -5.73 -3.36
CA GLU A 373 -33.18 -6.34 -4.59
C GLU A 373 -32.23 -6.17 -5.78
N VAL A 374 -31.71 -4.94 -5.99
CA VAL A 374 -30.73 -4.67 -7.04
C VAL A 374 -29.49 -5.53 -6.87
N MET A 375 -28.96 -5.62 -5.66
CA MET A 375 -27.74 -6.40 -5.39
C MET A 375 -27.95 -7.91 -5.54
N HIS A 376 -29.13 -8.43 -5.16
CA HIS A 376 -29.43 -9.83 -5.40
C HIS A 376 -29.55 -10.15 -6.89
N SER A 377 -30.16 -9.29 -7.69
CA SER A 377 -30.22 -9.50 -9.14
C SER A 377 -28.84 -9.53 -9.81
N MET A 378 -27.82 -8.88 -9.23
CA MET A 378 -26.45 -8.96 -9.71
C MET A 378 -25.80 -10.31 -9.42
N THR A 379 -26.15 -10.96 -8.30
CA THR A 379 -25.54 -12.24 -7.92
C THR A 379 -25.84 -13.34 -8.92
N ASP A 380 -27.00 -13.32 -9.56
CA ASP A 380 -27.40 -14.32 -10.58
C ASP A 380 -26.38 -14.37 -11.73
N PHE A 381 -25.93 -13.21 -12.21
CA PHE A 381 -24.89 -13.16 -13.25
C PHE A 381 -23.51 -13.55 -12.73
N ILE A 382 -23.16 -13.11 -11.52
CA ILE A 382 -21.84 -13.36 -10.92
C ILE A 382 -21.65 -14.86 -10.65
N GLU A 383 -22.69 -15.56 -10.20
CA GLU A 383 -22.67 -17.00 -9.95
C GLU A 383 -22.41 -17.83 -11.22
N THR A 384 -22.76 -17.30 -12.40
CA THR A 384 -22.42 -17.98 -13.67
C THR A 384 -20.92 -17.93 -14.01
N GLN A 385 -20.14 -17.10 -13.33
CA GLN A 385 -18.72 -16.91 -13.62
C GLN A 385 -17.87 -18.03 -12.99
N PRO A 386 -17.23 -18.89 -13.79
CA PRO A 386 -16.59 -20.12 -13.29
C PRO A 386 -15.37 -19.87 -12.41
N PHE A 387 -14.84 -18.66 -12.44
CA PHE A 387 -13.65 -18.25 -11.69
C PHE A 387 -13.97 -17.73 -10.29
N VAL A 388 -15.23 -17.40 -10.02
CA VAL A 388 -15.71 -16.98 -8.70
C VAL A 388 -15.89 -18.23 -7.83
N GLU A 389 -15.42 -18.18 -6.58
CA GLU A 389 -15.55 -19.26 -5.61
C GLU A 389 -16.63 -18.95 -4.56
N LYS A 390 -16.62 -17.71 -4.03
CA LYS A 390 -17.53 -17.29 -2.96
C LYS A 390 -17.96 -15.85 -3.19
N ILE A 391 -19.19 -15.56 -2.74
CA ILE A 391 -19.77 -14.22 -2.82
C ILE A 391 -20.25 -13.80 -1.42
N ALA A 392 -19.72 -12.68 -0.93
CA ALA A 392 -20.25 -12.02 0.24
C ALA A 392 -20.89 -10.69 -0.18
N LEU A 393 -22.17 -10.52 0.18
CA LEU A 393 -22.97 -9.36 -0.19
C LEU A 393 -23.32 -8.58 1.07
N ASN A 394 -23.12 -7.27 1.05
CA ASN A 394 -23.41 -6.36 2.16
C ASN A 394 -24.23 -5.19 1.64
N VAL A 395 -25.39 -4.95 2.26
CA VAL A 395 -26.32 -3.87 1.92
C VAL A 395 -26.42 -2.89 3.07
N GLY A 396 -26.29 -1.61 2.81
CA GLY A 396 -26.26 -0.58 3.83
C GLY A 396 -24.86 -0.29 4.39
N ASN A 397 -23.94 -1.24 4.26
CA ASN A 397 -22.53 -1.13 4.68
C ASN A 397 -21.61 -1.72 3.62
N SER A 398 -20.33 -1.36 3.68
CA SER A 398 -19.26 -2.12 3.03
C SER A 398 -19.01 -3.46 3.71
N ASN A 399 -18.26 -4.35 3.05
CA ASN A 399 -17.68 -5.52 3.68
C ASN A 399 -16.84 -5.11 4.90
N PRO A 400 -16.70 -5.98 5.90
CA PRO A 400 -15.70 -5.81 6.93
C PRO A 400 -14.32 -5.53 6.32
N ARG A 401 -13.53 -4.67 6.96
CA ARG A 401 -12.23 -4.27 6.44
C ARG A 401 -11.28 -5.47 6.38
N ILE A 402 -10.96 -5.91 5.17
CA ILE A 402 -10.06 -7.03 4.89
C ILE A 402 -8.74 -6.59 4.26
N TYR A 403 -8.65 -5.32 3.87
CA TYR A 403 -7.45 -4.76 3.25
C TYR A 403 -7.16 -3.36 3.80
N TYR A 404 -5.89 -3.05 4.00
CA TYR A 404 -5.47 -1.91 4.81
C TYR A 404 -5.82 -0.54 4.20
N ASN A 405 -5.91 -0.42 2.88
CA ASN A 405 -6.23 0.84 2.21
C ASN A 405 -7.68 0.97 1.72
N GLU A 406 -8.54 0.01 2.04
CA GLU A 406 -9.98 0.12 1.80
C GLU A 406 -10.69 0.66 3.04
N ILE A 407 -11.38 1.79 2.90
CA ILE A 407 -12.14 2.43 3.99
C ILE A 407 -13.62 2.06 3.85
N PRO A 408 -14.20 1.29 4.80
CA PRO A 408 -15.59 0.88 4.73
C PRO A 408 -16.56 2.05 4.89
N LYS A 409 -17.58 2.13 4.03
CA LYS A 409 -18.77 2.97 4.21
C LYS A 409 -19.75 2.25 5.15
N ARG A 410 -20.48 3.00 5.98
CA ARG A 410 -21.45 2.44 6.94
C ARG A 410 -22.72 3.29 7.03
N GLY A 411 -23.85 2.62 7.21
CA GLY A 411 -25.13 3.28 7.48
C GLY A 411 -25.72 4.03 6.29
N VAL A 412 -25.45 3.60 5.05
CA VAL A 412 -25.96 4.23 3.84
C VAL A 412 -26.89 3.27 3.11
N ALA A 413 -28.20 3.46 3.25
CA ALA A 413 -29.22 2.55 2.70
C ALA A 413 -29.13 2.38 1.17
N SER A 414 -28.70 3.42 0.44
CA SER A 414 -28.50 3.40 -1.00
C SER A 414 -27.15 2.86 -1.45
N TYR A 415 -26.40 2.23 -0.55
CA TYR A 415 -25.08 1.67 -0.84
C TYR A 415 -25.00 0.20 -0.45
N GLY A 416 -24.26 -0.54 -1.23
CA GLY A 416 -23.85 -1.90 -0.87
C GLY A 416 -22.54 -2.28 -1.52
N GLN A 417 -21.97 -3.37 -1.06
CA GLN A 417 -20.69 -3.88 -1.56
C GLN A 417 -20.71 -5.41 -1.64
N LEU A 418 -20.28 -5.95 -2.79
CA LEU A 418 -19.99 -7.37 -2.93
C LEU A 418 -18.48 -7.59 -2.81
N LEU A 419 -18.12 -8.63 -2.08
CA LEU A 419 -16.78 -9.20 -2.09
C LEU A 419 -16.82 -10.53 -2.85
N LEU A 420 -16.09 -10.61 -3.94
CA LEU A 420 -15.90 -11.84 -4.69
C LEU A 420 -14.58 -12.48 -4.29
N VAL A 421 -14.62 -13.71 -3.82
CA VAL A 421 -13.42 -14.53 -3.61
C VAL A 421 -13.24 -15.42 -4.83
N LEU A 422 -12.04 -15.38 -5.41
CA LEU A 422 -11.68 -16.10 -6.63
C LEU A 422 -10.92 -17.38 -6.28
N LYS A 423 -11.03 -18.41 -7.10
CA LYS A 423 -10.36 -19.72 -6.91
C LYS A 423 -8.85 -19.62 -6.79
N ALA A 424 -8.22 -18.74 -7.57
CA ALA A 424 -6.80 -18.42 -7.50
C ALA A 424 -6.54 -17.07 -8.18
N TYR A 425 -5.39 -16.45 -7.90
CA TYR A 425 -4.98 -15.27 -8.68
C TYR A 425 -4.37 -15.72 -10.01
N ASN A 426 -4.96 -15.27 -11.09
CA ASN A 426 -4.39 -15.34 -12.43
C ASN A 426 -4.72 -14.05 -13.17
N GLU A 427 -3.71 -13.29 -13.51
CA GLU A 427 -3.88 -11.95 -14.08
C GLU A 427 -4.79 -11.93 -15.33
N LYS A 428 -4.63 -12.91 -16.23
CA LYS A 428 -5.44 -12.98 -17.46
C LYS A 428 -6.90 -13.26 -17.17
N GLU A 429 -7.17 -14.19 -16.24
CA GLU A 429 -8.54 -14.55 -15.87
C GLU A 429 -9.20 -13.42 -15.06
N VAL A 430 -8.47 -12.79 -14.15
CA VAL A 430 -8.98 -11.62 -13.40
C VAL A 430 -9.32 -10.49 -14.35
N ASN A 431 -8.44 -10.14 -15.29
CA ASN A 431 -8.72 -9.09 -16.28
C ASN A 431 -9.94 -9.44 -17.15
N ARG A 432 -10.08 -10.71 -17.56
CA ARG A 432 -11.24 -11.18 -18.32
C ARG A 432 -12.54 -11.04 -17.51
N LEU A 433 -12.51 -11.48 -16.25
CA LEU A 433 -13.64 -11.35 -15.33
C LEU A 433 -14.03 -9.89 -15.10
N VAL A 434 -13.06 -9.03 -14.79
CA VAL A 434 -13.30 -7.60 -14.58
C VAL A 434 -13.89 -6.95 -15.83
N ALA A 435 -13.40 -7.29 -17.03
CA ALA A 435 -13.95 -6.79 -18.29
C ALA A 435 -15.38 -7.28 -18.50
N ALA A 436 -15.67 -8.56 -18.26
CA ALA A 436 -17.01 -9.12 -18.40
C ALA A 436 -17.99 -8.45 -17.41
N LEU A 437 -17.62 -8.31 -16.14
CA LEU A 437 -18.44 -7.65 -15.12
C LEU A 437 -18.72 -6.18 -15.49
N ARG A 438 -17.70 -5.45 -15.95
CA ARG A 438 -17.87 -4.05 -16.37
C ARG A 438 -18.78 -3.93 -17.61
N THR A 439 -18.64 -4.83 -18.57
CA THR A 439 -19.49 -4.82 -19.78
C THR A 439 -20.94 -5.09 -19.41
N GLU A 440 -21.20 -6.11 -18.62
CA GLU A 440 -22.55 -6.44 -18.16
C GLU A 440 -23.17 -5.29 -17.37
N PHE A 441 -22.48 -4.82 -16.35
CA PHE A 441 -23.02 -3.82 -15.44
C PHE A 441 -23.06 -2.40 -16.03
N SER A 442 -22.37 -2.12 -17.12
CA SER A 442 -22.46 -0.83 -17.81
C SER A 442 -23.85 -0.55 -18.39
N ALA A 443 -24.62 -1.59 -18.68
CA ALA A 443 -25.99 -1.48 -19.17
C ALA A 443 -27.03 -1.30 -18.05
N TRP A 444 -26.62 -1.40 -16.78
CA TRP A 444 -27.53 -1.29 -15.65
C TRP A 444 -27.75 0.17 -15.26
N HIS A 445 -28.99 0.65 -15.45
CA HIS A 445 -29.36 2.02 -15.10
C HIS A 445 -29.94 2.15 -13.68
N GLN A 446 -30.12 1.04 -12.98
CA GLN A 446 -30.72 0.97 -11.64
C GLN A 446 -29.72 1.36 -10.52
N ALA A 447 -28.42 1.27 -10.80
CA ALA A 447 -27.37 1.62 -9.86
C ALA A 447 -26.07 1.99 -10.60
N LYS A 448 -25.25 2.81 -9.97
CA LYS A 448 -23.85 3.01 -10.34
C LYS A 448 -23.04 1.85 -9.77
N ILE A 449 -22.47 1.03 -10.65
CA ILE A 449 -21.71 -0.17 -10.26
C ILE A 449 -20.24 0.04 -10.59
N THR A 450 -19.39 -0.13 -9.58
CA THR A 450 -17.95 0.08 -9.70
C THR A 450 -17.20 -1.21 -9.36
N VAL A 451 -16.61 -1.84 -10.36
CA VAL A 451 -15.76 -3.04 -10.16
C VAL A 451 -14.34 -2.63 -9.85
N LYS A 452 -13.88 -2.95 -8.65
CA LYS A 452 -12.57 -2.57 -8.08
C LYS A 452 -11.66 -3.76 -7.88
N GLU A 453 -10.42 -3.57 -8.27
CA GLU A 453 -9.30 -4.42 -7.87
C GLU A 453 -8.56 -3.74 -6.72
N PHE A 454 -8.04 -4.51 -5.78
CA PHE A 454 -7.21 -3.96 -4.71
C PHE A 454 -5.92 -3.34 -5.27
N THR A 455 -5.50 -2.21 -4.71
CA THR A 455 -4.26 -1.52 -5.07
C THR A 455 -3.21 -1.67 -3.98
N GLN A 456 -1.93 -1.58 -4.33
CA GLN A 456 -0.83 -1.50 -3.38
C GLN A 456 -0.61 -0.05 -2.93
N GLY A 457 0.16 0.14 -1.86
CA GLY A 457 0.55 1.47 -1.40
C GLY A 457 -0.40 2.08 -0.36
N PRO A 458 -0.14 3.32 0.08
CA PRO A 458 -0.98 4.02 1.04
C PRO A 458 -2.38 4.29 0.50
N VAL A 459 -3.30 4.67 1.40
CA VAL A 459 -4.65 5.09 1.02
C VAL A 459 -4.56 6.38 0.21
N THR A 460 -5.12 6.36 -0.99
CA THR A 460 -5.20 7.54 -1.86
C THR A 460 -6.62 7.70 -2.40
N ASP A 461 -6.95 8.91 -2.85
CA ASP A 461 -8.13 9.11 -3.70
C ASP A 461 -8.00 8.31 -4.99
N GLN A 462 -9.08 8.26 -5.81
CA GLN A 462 -8.99 7.67 -7.15
C GLN A 462 -7.83 8.31 -7.94
N PRO A 463 -7.15 7.56 -8.82
CA PRO A 463 -5.92 8.01 -9.49
C PRO A 463 -6.06 9.37 -10.18
N ILE A 464 -7.18 9.61 -10.83
CA ILE A 464 -7.49 10.89 -11.47
C ILE A 464 -8.47 11.61 -10.56
N THR A 465 -8.01 12.63 -9.85
CA THR A 465 -8.86 13.41 -8.93
C THR A 465 -8.61 14.89 -9.13
N VAL A 466 -9.70 15.64 -9.24
CA VAL A 466 -9.69 17.11 -9.27
C VAL A 466 -10.56 17.62 -8.13
N ARG A 467 -10.01 18.48 -7.30
CA ARG A 467 -10.72 19.19 -6.24
C ARG A 467 -10.94 20.63 -6.70
N LEU A 468 -12.17 21.02 -6.89
CA LEU A 468 -12.58 22.40 -7.17
C LEU A 468 -12.87 23.09 -5.84
N ILE A 469 -12.26 24.24 -5.59
CA ILE A 469 -12.38 25.00 -4.34
C ILE A 469 -13.11 26.30 -4.62
N SER A 470 -14.21 26.58 -3.91
CA SER A 470 -14.95 27.84 -3.99
C SER A 470 -15.90 28.02 -2.80
N GLU A 471 -16.22 29.23 -2.45
CA GLU A 471 -17.27 29.58 -1.48
C GLU A 471 -18.68 29.36 -2.06
N SER A 472 -18.85 29.53 -3.39
CA SER A 472 -20.12 29.38 -4.08
C SER A 472 -20.42 27.91 -4.40
N LEU A 473 -21.42 27.36 -3.74
CA LEU A 473 -21.83 25.97 -3.92
C LEU A 473 -22.46 25.74 -5.30
N SER A 474 -23.22 26.70 -5.82
CA SER A 474 -23.84 26.63 -7.16
C SER A 474 -22.80 26.61 -8.28
N ASP A 475 -21.70 27.38 -8.10
CA ASP A 475 -20.61 27.34 -9.07
C ASP A 475 -19.83 26.02 -8.99
N LEU A 476 -19.61 25.49 -7.77
CA LEU A 476 -19.00 24.18 -7.58
C LEU A 476 -19.82 23.08 -8.29
N GLU A 477 -21.14 23.08 -8.13
CA GLU A 477 -22.03 22.10 -8.77
C GLU A 477 -21.95 22.20 -10.29
N ARG A 478 -22.02 23.40 -10.84
CA ARG A 478 -21.98 23.64 -12.28
C ARG A 478 -20.66 23.22 -12.90
N VAL A 479 -19.55 23.72 -12.35
CA VAL A 479 -18.20 23.42 -12.86
C VAL A 479 -17.84 21.93 -12.69
N ALA A 480 -18.26 21.32 -11.58
CA ALA A 480 -18.04 19.89 -11.35
C ALA A 480 -18.83 19.03 -12.35
N ALA A 481 -20.07 19.43 -12.70
CA ALA A 481 -20.85 18.73 -13.71
C ALA A 481 -20.21 18.85 -15.10
N ASP A 482 -19.75 20.04 -15.50
CA ASP A 482 -19.05 20.25 -16.77
C ASP A 482 -17.75 19.44 -16.85
N LEU A 483 -16.99 19.43 -15.76
CA LEU A 483 -15.75 18.64 -15.65
C LEU A 483 -16.03 17.13 -15.70
N ALA A 484 -17.05 16.66 -14.98
CA ALA A 484 -17.46 15.26 -15.01
C ALA A 484 -17.87 14.82 -16.42
N ALA A 485 -18.65 15.64 -17.14
CA ALA A 485 -19.01 15.38 -18.54
C ALA A 485 -17.77 15.32 -19.45
N LYS A 486 -16.78 16.22 -19.23
CA LYS A 486 -15.53 16.19 -19.99
C LYS A 486 -14.73 14.93 -19.72
N ILE A 487 -14.55 14.55 -18.43
CA ILE A 487 -13.79 13.34 -18.06
C ILE A 487 -14.48 12.09 -18.62
N ALA A 488 -15.81 12.00 -18.56
CA ALA A 488 -16.57 10.88 -19.14
C ALA A 488 -16.35 10.71 -20.65
N ALA A 489 -16.04 11.78 -21.36
CA ALA A 489 -15.76 11.76 -22.79
C ALA A 489 -14.31 11.41 -23.15
N ILE A 490 -13.40 11.34 -22.16
CA ILE A 490 -11.98 10.98 -22.39
C ILE A 490 -11.86 9.46 -22.53
N PRO A 491 -11.30 8.93 -23.63
CA PRO A 491 -11.08 7.52 -23.79
C PRO A 491 -10.22 6.95 -22.66
N GLY A 492 -10.66 5.87 -22.04
CA GLY A 492 -9.96 5.21 -20.94
C GLY A 492 -10.27 5.74 -19.54
N ALA A 493 -11.00 6.83 -19.38
CA ALA A 493 -11.53 7.25 -18.08
C ALA A 493 -12.72 6.35 -17.71
N ILE A 494 -12.65 5.72 -16.54
CA ILE A 494 -13.67 4.80 -16.02
C ILE A 494 -13.99 5.12 -14.56
N ASN A 495 -15.06 4.55 -14.03
CA ASN A 495 -15.47 4.69 -12.63
C ASN A 495 -15.58 6.16 -12.17
N LEU A 496 -16.13 7.02 -13.04
CA LEU A 496 -16.31 8.44 -12.73
C LEU A 496 -17.11 8.62 -11.44
N ASP A 497 -16.60 9.46 -10.55
CA ASP A 497 -17.24 9.85 -9.30
C ASP A 497 -17.27 11.37 -9.14
N SER A 498 -18.49 11.89 -8.97
CA SER A 498 -18.74 13.32 -8.71
C SER A 498 -19.91 13.44 -7.75
N PRO A 499 -19.63 13.36 -6.42
CA PRO A 499 -20.70 13.32 -5.41
C PRO A 499 -21.44 14.66 -5.25
N ILE A 500 -20.86 15.76 -5.75
CA ILE A 500 -21.53 17.05 -5.67
C ILE A 500 -22.69 17.12 -6.69
N GLY A 501 -23.82 17.70 -6.28
CA GLY A 501 -24.99 17.82 -7.16
C GLY A 501 -25.87 16.58 -7.22
N ILE A 502 -25.54 15.48 -6.50
CA ILE A 502 -26.51 14.42 -6.25
C ILE A 502 -27.58 15.01 -5.34
N ALA A 503 -28.69 15.44 -5.95
CA ALA A 503 -29.78 15.98 -5.21
C ALA A 503 -30.58 14.85 -4.57
N ASN A 504 -30.64 14.82 -3.25
CA ASN A 504 -31.64 14.07 -2.55
C ASN A 504 -32.99 14.77 -2.67
N THR A 505 -34.04 14.01 -2.87
CA THR A 505 -35.39 14.55 -2.76
C THR A 505 -35.80 14.45 -1.28
N GLU A 506 -36.00 15.57 -0.64
CA GLU A 506 -36.43 15.66 0.75
C GLU A 506 -37.91 16.02 0.82
N LEU A 507 -38.59 15.48 1.83
CA LEU A 507 -39.92 15.89 2.24
C LEU A 507 -39.78 17.03 3.24
N ALA A 508 -39.93 18.25 2.76
CA ALA A 508 -39.95 19.38 3.66
C ALA A 508 -41.38 19.60 4.20
N LEU A 509 -41.47 19.67 5.51
CA LEU A 509 -42.68 19.99 6.22
C LEU A 509 -42.74 21.51 6.38
N ALA A 510 -43.41 22.20 5.48
CA ALA A 510 -43.58 23.66 5.56
C ALA A 510 -44.70 23.99 6.56
N ILE A 511 -44.29 24.47 7.75
CA ILE A 511 -45.23 24.81 8.82
C ILE A 511 -45.77 26.21 8.61
N ASP A 512 -47.09 26.35 8.58
CA ASP A 512 -47.78 27.64 8.69
C ASP A 512 -47.90 27.98 10.17
N TYR A 513 -46.96 28.80 10.66
CA TYR A 513 -46.86 29.15 12.08
C TYR A 513 -48.08 29.93 12.56
N ASP A 514 -48.70 30.73 11.72
CA ASP A 514 -49.91 31.51 12.08
C ASP A 514 -51.11 30.59 12.29
N LYS A 515 -51.34 29.62 11.40
CA LYS A 515 -52.38 28.63 11.58
C LYS A 515 -52.14 27.72 12.76
N ALA A 516 -50.84 27.30 12.97
CA ALA A 516 -50.50 26.49 14.10
C ALA A 516 -50.78 27.23 15.44
N ALA A 517 -50.40 28.50 15.51
CA ALA A 517 -50.64 29.33 16.69
C ALA A 517 -52.15 29.54 16.94
N LEU A 518 -52.94 29.84 15.88
CA LEU A 518 -54.40 29.95 15.97
C LEU A 518 -55.08 28.67 16.43
N SER A 519 -54.50 27.53 16.06
CA SER A 519 -54.99 26.20 16.52
C SER A 519 -54.52 25.82 17.92
N GLY A 520 -53.75 26.67 18.61
CA GLY A 520 -53.21 26.41 19.92
C GLY A 520 -52.16 25.30 19.96
N ILE A 521 -51.36 25.11 18.91
CA ILE A 521 -50.36 24.08 18.77
C ILE A 521 -48.99 24.59 19.25
N ASP A 522 -48.33 23.81 20.12
CA ASP A 522 -46.96 24.02 20.53
C ASP A 522 -46.03 23.37 19.50
N ILE A 523 -45.07 24.11 18.95
CA ILE A 523 -44.14 23.66 17.91
C ILE A 523 -43.24 22.50 18.41
N ASN A 524 -42.78 22.54 19.67
CA ASN A 524 -41.99 21.45 20.22
C ASN A 524 -42.79 20.14 20.32
N GLN A 525 -44.10 20.27 20.62
CA GLN A 525 -44.99 19.13 20.63
C GLN A 525 -45.29 18.60 19.23
N LEU A 526 -45.33 19.49 18.23
CA LEU A 526 -45.42 19.12 16.83
C LEU A 526 -44.22 18.28 16.42
N ASP A 527 -43.00 18.76 16.62
CA ASP A 527 -41.77 18.09 16.25
C ASP A 527 -41.64 16.72 16.96
N SER A 528 -41.90 16.68 18.26
CA SER A 528 -41.90 15.44 19.04
C SER A 528 -42.94 14.40 18.55
N SER A 529 -44.09 14.87 18.11
CA SER A 529 -45.15 13.99 17.61
C SER A 529 -44.81 13.43 16.23
N ILE A 530 -44.25 14.26 15.36
CA ILE A 530 -43.73 13.83 14.04
C ILE A 530 -42.59 12.84 14.24
N GLN A 531 -41.63 13.13 15.09
CA GLN A 531 -40.51 12.27 15.41
C GLN A 531 -41.01 10.89 15.88
N THR A 532 -41.96 10.89 16.83
CA THR A 532 -42.53 9.64 17.38
C THR A 532 -43.30 8.85 16.31
N ALA A 533 -43.96 9.54 15.39
CA ALA A 533 -44.69 8.89 14.33
C ALA A 533 -43.75 8.26 13.27
N LEU A 534 -42.65 8.92 12.92
CA LEU A 534 -41.73 8.47 11.88
C LEU A 534 -40.65 7.51 12.41
N SER A 535 -39.91 7.92 13.43
CA SER A 535 -38.72 7.22 13.92
C SER A 535 -38.95 6.51 15.25
N GLY A 536 -40.00 6.88 15.96
CA GLY A 536 -40.23 6.50 17.36
C GLY A 536 -39.41 7.36 18.32
N THR A 537 -39.80 7.30 19.59
CA THR A 537 -39.11 7.99 20.68
C THR A 537 -38.57 6.99 21.68
N PHE A 538 -37.28 7.10 21.97
CA PHE A 538 -36.63 6.38 23.04
C PHE A 538 -37.05 6.96 24.39
N ILE A 539 -37.60 6.12 25.28
CA ILE A 539 -38.15 6.58 26.56
C ILE A 539 -37.38 6.06 27.77
N GLY A 540 -36.52 5.05 27.65
CA GLY A 540 -35.76 4.46 28.72
C GLY A 540 -35.25 3.05 28.41
N GLN A 541 -34.81 2.34 29.42
CA GLN A 541 -34.29 0.98 29.30
C GLN A 541 -35.21 0.00 30.08
N PHE A 542 -35.40 -1.13 29.47
CA PHE A 542 -35.98 -2.33 30.09
C PHE A 542 -34.81 -3.23 30.49
N ASN A 543 -34.74 -3.55 31.79
CA ASN A 543 -33.70 -4.42 32.32
C ASN A 543 -34.31 -5.79 32.58
N ASP A 544 -34.06 -6.74 31.71
CA ASP A 544 -34.55 -8.10 31.85
C ASP A 544 -33.95 -8.81 33.08
N SER A 545 -34.67 -9.75 33.60
CA SER A 545 -34.24 -10.61 34.72
C SER A 545 -32.94 -11.35 34.47
N ASN A 546 -32.58 -11.55 33.21
CA ASN A 546 -31.34 -12.18 32.77
C ASN A 546 -30.13 -11.22 32.77
N GLY A 547 -30.31 -9.95 33.14
CA GLY A 547 -29.27 -8.94 33.15
C GLY A 547 -29.07 -8.20 31.83
N GLU A 548 -29.87 -8.49 30.81
CA GLU A 548 -29.84 -7.81 29.52
C GLU A 548 -30.64 -6.51 29.56
N ASN A 549 -30.14 -5.48 28.86
CA ASN A 549 -30.76 -4.17 28.78
C ASN A 549 -31.30 -3.92 27.38
N TYR A 550 -32.58 -3.67 27.26
CA TYR A 550 -33.23 -3.35 25.99
C TYR A 550 -33.73 -1.90 25.96
N PRO A 551 -33.53 -1.13 24.90
CA PRO A 551 -34.14 0.18 24.77
C PRO A 551 -35.66 0.07 24.60
N ILE A 552 -36.42 0.88 25.33
CA ILE A 552 -37.88 0.98 25.14
C ILE A 552 -38.12 2.07 24.09
N LEU A 553 -38.69 1.68 22.96
CA LEU A 553 -39.03 2.56 21.86
C LEU A 553 -40.55 2.65 21.73
N VAL A 554 -41.09 3.86 21.81
CA VAL A 554 -42.52 4.12 21.51
C VAL A 554 -42.60 4.63 20.07
N ARG A 555 -43.38 3.96 19.24
CA ARG A 555 -43.63 4.33 17.84
C ARG A 555 -45.09 4.12 17.44
N ARG A 556 -45.53 4.83 16.43
CA ARG A 556 -46.80 4.50 15.73
C ARG A 556 -46.52 3.41 14.68
N PRO A 557 -47.53 2.67 14.26
CA PRO A 557 -47.42 1.85 13.06
C PRO A 557 -46.94 2.70 11.88
N LYS A 558 -46.06 2.15 11.03
CA LYS A 558 -45.58 2.87 9.84
C LYS A 558 -46.77 3.30 8.96
N SER A 559 -46.80 4.59 8.65
CA SER A 559 -47.74 5.13 7.67
C SER A 559 -47.02 5.33 6.33
N ASP A 560 -47.74 5.22 5.25
CA ASP A 560 -47.29 5.68 3.93
C ASP A 560 -47.21 7.21 3.86
N LEU A 561 -46.78 7.74 2.73
CA LEU A 561 -46.68 9.18 2.51
C LEU A 561 -48.02 9.92 2.73
N ALA A 562 -49.13 9.31 2.35
CA ALA A 562 -50.47 9.86 2.51
C ALA A 562 -50.89 9.97 3.98
N GLY A 563 -50.49 9.02 4.81
CA GLY A 563 -50.78 9.01 6.25
C GLY A 563 -49.99 10.02 7.09
N LEU A 564 -49.01 10.71 6.50
CA LEU A 564 -48.29 11.75 7.22
C LEU A 564 -49.19 12.94 7.58
N SER A 565 -50.08 13.35 6.69
CA SER A 565 -51.03 14.45 6.96
C SER A 565 -52.06 14.13 8.03
N ASP A 566 -52.29 12.86 8.30
CA ASP A 566 -53.26 12.37 9.29
C ASP A 566 -52.68 12.26 10.71
N ILE A 567 -51.38 12.59 10.89
CA ILE A 567 -50.79 12.68 12.21
C ILE A 567 -51.51 13.75 13.01
N THR A 568 -52.07 13.36 14.16
CA THR A 568 -52.84 14.29 15.04
C THR A 568 -52.00 14.74 16.24
N ILE A 569 -52.16 16.00 16.60
CA ILE A 569 -51.55 16.62 17.77
C ILE A 569 -52.64 17.15 18.67
N VAL A 570 -52.46 17.04 19.96
CA VAL A 570 -53.39 17.61 20.95
C VAL A 570 -53.06 19.08 21.11
N ASN A 571 -54.02 19.98 20.86
CA ASN A 571 -53.87 21.40 21.11
C ASN A 571 -54.00 21.78 22.58
N GLN A 572 -53.81 23.06 22.94
CA GLN A 572 -53.95 23.53 24.32
C GLN A 572 -55.38 23.36 24.89
N GLN A 573 -56.37 23.23 24.05
CA GLN A 573 -57.76 23.00 24.40
C GLN A 573 -58.11 21.51 24.61
N GLY A 574 -57.16 20.61 24.35
CA GLY A 574 -57.34 19.18 24.48
C GLY A 574 -57.95 18.49 23.25
N GLU A 575 -58.03 19.19 22.11
CA GLU A 575 -58.59 18.69 20.88
C GLU A 575 -57.50 18.06 19.97
N ASN A 576 -57.83 17.02 19.23
CA ASN A 576 -56.98 16.38 18.26
C ASN A 576 -57.02 17.14 16.91
N VAL A 577 -55.94 17.80 16.53
CA VAL A 577 -55.82 18.54 15.29
C VAL A 577 -54.88 17.78 14.34
N PRO A 578 -55.31 17.39 13.11
CA PRO A 578 -54.42 16.80 12.12
C PRO A 578 -53.41 17.81 11.64
N ILE A 579 -52.14 17.38 11.48
CA ILE A 579 -51.06 18.29 11.04
C ILE A 579 -51.28 18.84 9.63
N GLY A 580 -51.98 18.13 8.77
CA GLY A 580 -52.30 18.57 7.43
C GLY A 580 -53.11 19.88 7.35
N GLN A 581 -53.67 20.38 8.48
CA GLN A 581 -54.34 21.70 8.54
C GLN A 581 -53.35 22.88 8.51
N PHE A 582 -52.14 22.71 9.00
CA PHE A 582 -51.12 23.76 9.14
C PHE A 582 -49.73 23.36 8.66
N VAL A 583 -49.55 22.13 8.16
CA VAL A 583 -48.29 21.65 7.57
C VAL A 583 -48.55 21.24 6.11
N GLU A 584 -47.77 21.86 5.21
CA GLU A 584 -47.77 21.47 3.79
C GLU A 584 -46.55 20.60 3.51
N ILE A 585 -46.73 19.42 2.94
CA ILE A 585 -45.65 18.52 2.56
C ILE A 585 -45.17 18.93 1.18
N LYS A 586 -43.88 19.36 1.08
CA LYS A 586 -43.25 19.76 -0.16
C LYS A 586 -42.08 18.86 -0.49
N LEU A 587 -41.99 18.44 -1.77
CA LEU A 587 -40.79 17.83 -2.29
C LEU A 587 -39.78 18.93 -2.64
N GLN A 588 -38.62 18.93 -2.02
CA GLN A 588 -37.55 19.86 -2.34
C GLN A 588 -36.24 19.13 -2.57
N LYS A 589 -35.34 19.78 -3.30
CA LYS A 589 -33.98 19.28 -3.41
C LYS A 589 -33.24 19.50 -2.10
N GLY A 590 -32.88 18.44 -1.44
CA GLY A 590 -31.98 18.41 -0.29
C GLY A 590 -30.54 18.11 -0.72
N ARG A 591 -29.60 18.47 0.13
CA ARG A 591 -28.19 18.13 -0.02
C ARG A 591 -27.77 17.38 1.22
N THR A 592 -27.16 16.20 1.03
CA THR A 592 -26.73 15.36 2.15
C THR A 592 -25.33 15.67 2.63
N ASP A 593 -24.42 16.00 1.70
CA ASP A 593 -22.99 16.07 1.99
C ASP A 593 -22.37 17.40 1.53
N PHE A 594 -21.56 17.97 2.40
CA PHE A 594 -20.73 19.13 2.11
C PHE A 594 -19.27 18.75 2.33
N PHE A 595 -18.51 18.74 1.23
CA PHE A 595 -17.10 18.35 1.28
C PHE A 595 -16.22 19.57 1.53
N HIS A 596 -15.19 19.36 2.38
CA HIS A 596 -14.17 20.34 2.65
C HIS A 596 -12.78 19.70 2.50
N TYR A 597 -11.84 20.48 1.98
CA TYR A 597 -10.43 20.16 1.95
C TYR A 597 -9.66 21.28 2.62
N GLN A 598 -8.86 20.98 3.63
CA GLN A 598 -8.16 21.99 4.44
C GLN A 598 -9.08 23.11 4.96
N LYS A 599 -10.29 22.77 5.40
CA LYS A 599 -11.37 23.66 5.86
C LYS A 599 -12.03 24.51 4.77
N LEU A 600 -11.61 24.41 3.52
CA LEU A 600 -12.22 25.12 2.40
C LEU A 600 -13.27 24.23 1.73
N ARG A 601 -14.39 24.81 1.35
CA ARG A 601 -15.46 24.10 0.66
C ARG A 601 -14.99 23.62 -0.71
N MET A 602 -15.25 22.35 -1.02
CA MET A 602 -14.80 21.76 -2.27
C MET A 602 -15.88 20.94 -2.98
N ALA A 603 -15.70 20.77 -4.29
CA ALA A 603 -16.26 19.69 -5.07
C ALA A 603 -15.15 18.76 -5.54
N ARG A 604 -15.38 17.44 -5.47
CA ARG A 604 -14.45 16.43 -5.99
C ARG A 604 -15.04 15.82 -7.24
N VAL A 605 -14.22 15.73 -8.30
CA VAL A 605 -14.50 14.92 -9.49
C VAL A 605 -13.33 13.98 -9.66
N SER A 606 -13.59 12.69 -9.69
CA SER A 606 -12.54 11.67 -9.74
C SER A 606 -12.90 10.53 -10.69
N ALA A 607 -11.88 9.84 -11.21
CA ALA A 607 -12.02 8.72 -12.10
C ALA A 607 -10.85 7.76 -11.98
N ASP A 608 -11.03 6.53 -12.46
CA ASP A 608 -9.96 5.56 -12.68
C ASP A 608 -9.52 5.56 -14.15
N ALA A 609 -8.34 5.00 -14.42
CA ALA A 609 -7.88 4.72 -15.76
C ALA A 609 -8.09 3.25 -16.11
N ALA A 610 -8.60 2.97 -17.32
CA ALA A 610 -8.62 1.62 -17.86
C ALA A 610 -7.18 1.13 -18.09
N LYS A 611 -6.96 -0.20 -18.04
CA LYS A 611 -5.61 -0.81 -18.05
C LYS A 611 -4.71 -0.37 -19.21
N GLU A 612 -5.32 -0.09 -20.36
CA GLU A 612 -4.59 0.27 -21.60
C GLU A 612 -4.24 1.75 -21.69
N TYR A 613 -4.68 2.56 -20.71
CA TYR A 613 -4.51 4.01 -20.71
C TYR A 613 -3.68 4.45 -19.50
N SER A 614 -2.83 5.44 -19.74
CA SER A 614 -2.02 6.05 -18.69
C SER A 614 -2.83 7.07 -17.89
N VAL A 615 -2.80 6.97 -16.55
CA VAL A 615 -3.35 7.99 -15.65
C VAL A 615 -2.81 9.38 -16.01
N GLN A 616 -1.51 9.47 -16.30
CA GLN A 616 -0.86 10.74 -16.65
C GLN A 616 -1.41 11.35 -17.95
N GLN A 617 -1.70 10.52 -18.97
CA GLN A 617 -2.27 11.03 -20.24
C GLN A 617 -3.67 11.62 -20.01
N ILE A 618 -4.54 10.89 -19.28
CA ILE A 618 -5.89 11.37 -18.96
C ILE A 618 -5.80 12.64 -18.09
N THR A 619 -4.97 12.64 -17.07
CA THR A 619 -4.77 13.82 -16.19
C THR A 619 -4.27 15.03 -16.99
N THR A 620 -3.35 14.85 -17.92
CA THR A 620 -2.86 15.94 -18.78
C THR A 620 -3.98 16.53 -19.65
N GLU A 621 -4.86 15.69 -20.20
CA GLU A 621 -6.04 16.15 -20.96
C GLU A 621 -7.02 16.92 -20.08
N VAL A 622 -7.25 16.45 -18.86
CA VAL A 622 -8.10 17.12 -17.85
C VAL A 622 -7.52 18.48 -17.47
N VAL A 623 -6.22 18.56 -17.21
CA VAL A 623 -5.54 19.83 -16.89
C VAL A 623 -5.60 20.79 -18.07
N SER A 624 -5.33 20.32 -19.29
CA SER A 624 -5.45 21.15 -20.50
C SER A 624 -6.86 21.72 -20.68
N TYR A 625 -7.89 20.95 -20.35
CA TYR A 625 -9.26 21.44 -20.35
C TYR A 625 -9.49 22.53 -19.29
N LEU A 626 -9.05 22.29 -18.04
CA LEU A 626 -9.23 23.24 -16.93
C LEU A 626 -8.47 24.55 -17.14
N ASP A 627 -7.28 24.51 -17.71
CA ASP A 627 -6.47 25.69 -18.02
C ASP A 627 -7.13 26.59 -19.08
N ASN A 628 -7.93 25.99 -19.97
CA ASN A 628 -8.70 26.72 -20.98
C ASN A 628 -10.15 27.03 -20.53
N TYR A 629 -10.60 26.51 -19.38
CA TYR A 629 -11.93 26.74 -18.85
C TYR A 629 -11.96 28.04 -18.04
N GLN A 630 -12.94 28.90 -18.30
CA GLN A 630 -13.13 30.14 -17.54
C GLN A 630 -13.74 29.84 -16.17
N LEU A 631 -12.88 29.64 -15.18
CA LEU A 631 -13.31 29.44 -13.80
C LEU A 631 -13.97 30.72 -13.25
N PRO A 632 -15.07 30.60 -12.45
CA PRO A 632 -15.67 31.71 -11.74
C PRO A 632 -14.66 32.44 -10.83
N ALA A 633 -14.89 33.71 -10.55
CA ALA A 633 -14.03 34.50 -9.69
C ALA A 633 -13.91 33.87 -8.28
N GLY A 634 -12.69 33.69 -7.81
CA GLY A 634 -12.38 33.07 -6.51
C GLY A 634 -12.42 31.53 -6.52
N MET A 635 -12.73 30.89 -7.65
CA MET A 635 -12.59 29.44 -7.80
C MET A 635 -11.22 29.06 -8.33
N TYR A 636 -10.65 27.97 -7.79
CA TYR A 636 -9.43 27.36 -8.31
C TYR A 636 -9.51 25.84 -8.17
N TYR A 637 -8.62 25.14 -8.82
CA TYR A 637 -8.56 23.68 -8.73
C TYR A 637 -7.23 23.20 -8.14
N LEU A 638 -7.29 22.03 -7.51
CA LEU A 638 -6.15 21.28 -7.02
C LEU A 638 -6.23 19.86 -7.59
N LEU A 639 -5.10 19.36 -8.04
CA LEU A 639 -5.01 17.94 -8.44
C LEU A 639 -4.83 17.09 -7.18
N GLY A 640 -5.57 16.00 -7.12
CA GLY A 640 -5.50 14.98 -6.07
C GLY A 640 -5.10 13.63 -6.65
N GLY A 641 -5.33 12.57 -5.87
CA GLY A 641 -5.12 11.20 -6.29
C GLY A 641 -3.66 10.85 -6.58
N GLU A 642 -3.40 10.17 -7.70
CA GLU A 642 -2.04 9.74 -8.04
C GLU A 642 -1.09 10.92 -8.29
N GLU A 643 -1.59 12.03 -8.85
CA GLU A 643 -0.77 13.21 -9.13
C GLU A 643 -0.30 13.89 -7.83
N GLU A 644 -1.19 14.06 -6.84
CA GLU A 644 -0.82 14.60 -5.52
C GLU A 644 0.18 13.68 -4.82
N SER A 645 -0.15 12.38 -4.76
CA SER A 645 0.73 11.39 -4.15
C SER A 645 2.08 11.29 -4.86
N ARG A 646 2.10 11.47 -6.18
CA ARG A 646 3.31 11.55 -6.97
C ARG A 646 4.11 12.79 -6.61
N GLN A 647 3.49 13.96 -6.60
CA GLN A 647 4.16 15.21 -6.25
C GLN A 647 4.73 15.14 -4.82
N GLU A 648 3.97 14.68 -3.85
CA GLU A 648 4.42 14.53 -2.46
C GLU A 648 5.58 13.52 -2.34
N SER A 649 5.46 12.39 -3.01
CA SER A 649 6.49 11.34 -2.96
C SER A 649 7.75 11.74 -3.72
N PHE A 650 7.62 12.38 -4.90
CA PHE A 650 8.74 12.74 -5.75
C PHE A 650 9.34 14.12 -5.41
N ALA A 651 8.61 15.03 -4.75
CA ALA A 651 9.14 16.34 -4.37
C ALA A 651 10.38 16.24 -3.46
N GLY A 652 10.39 15.29 -2.52
CA GLY A 652 11.55 15.04 -1.66
C GLY A 652 12.69 14.26 -2.35
N LEU A 653 12.42 13.59 -3.46
CA LEU A 653 13.39 12.66 -4.07
C LEU A 653 14.60 13.36 -4.71
N SER A 654 14.40 14.52 -5.33
CA SER A 654 15.50 15.30 -5.88
C SER A 654 16.49 15.74 -4.80
N GLN A 655 15.98 16.14 -3.64
CA GLN A 655 16.80 16.47 -2.47
C GLN A 655 17.54 15.24 -1.93
N ILE A 656 16.84 14.11 -1.83
CA ILE A 656 17.41 12.83 -1.39
C ILE A 656 18.53 12.39 -2.35
N MET A 657 18.30 12.42 -3.66
CA MET A 657 19.31 12.11 -4.66
C MET A 657 20.54 13.03 -4.55
N LEU A 658 20.33 14.33 -4.33
CA LEU A 658 21.41 15.29 -4.16
C LEU A 658 22.23 15.00 -2.90
N ILE A 659 21.56 14.76 -1.76
CA ILE A 659 22.21 14.41 -0.48
C ILE A 659 23.02 13.11 -0.66
N THR A 660 22.42 12.10 -1.28
CA THR A 660 23.09 10.83 -1.60
C THR A 660 24.33 11.07 -2.45
N ALA A 661 24.22 11.83 -3.54
CA ALA A 661 25.32 12.13 -4.43
C ALA A 661 26.44 12.88 -3.70
N ILE A 662 26.11 13.89 -2.90
CA ILE A 662 27.09 14.64 -2.09
C ILE A 662 27.76 13.72 -1.06
N GLY A 663 26.99 12.89 -0.35
CA GLY A 663 27.53 11.95 0.63
C GLY A 663 28.49 10.93 0.01
N ILE A 664 28.09 10.31 -1.09
CA ILE A 664 28.95 9.39 -1.86
C ILE A 664 30.20 10.10 -2.34
N PHE A 665 30.05 11.29 -2.93
CA PHE A 665 31.17 12.09 -3.40
C PHE A 665 32.18 12.42 -2.30
N ALA A 666 31.67 12.84 -1.13
CA ALA A 666 32.52 13.16 0.03
C ALA A 666 33.37 11.95 0.50
N ILE A 667 32.74 10.77 0.60
CA ILE A 667 33.48 9.54 0.96
C ILE A 667 34.54 9.20 -0.08
N LEU A 668 34.20 9.29 -1.36
CA LEU A 668 35.17 9.03 -2.42
C LEU A 668 36.33 10.03 -2.42
N VAL A 669 36.08 11.30 -2.14
CA VAL A 669 37.14 12.31 -1.98
C VAL A 669 38.06 11.95 -0.81
N LEU A 670 37.50 11.54 0.33
CA LEU A 670 38.27 11.09 1.49
C LEU A 670 39.10 9.83 1.17
N GLN A 671 38.51 8.88 0.42
CA GLN A 671 39.19 7.65 0.04
C GLN A 671 40.33 7.87 -0.93
N PHE A 672 40.12 8.65 -1.99
CA PHE A 672 41.09 8.83 -3.06
C PHE A 672 41.98 10.05 -2.89
N LYS A 673 41.71 10.90 -1.91
CA LYS A 673 42.42 12.17 -1.66
C LYS A 673 42.54 13.02 -2.95
N SER A 674 41.49 12.99 -3.76
CA SER A 674 41.41 13.65 -5.06
C SER A 674 39.97 14.04 -5.35
N PHE A 675 39.73 15.17 -6.00
CA PHE A 675 38.41 15.58 -6.50
C PHE A 675 38.08 15.02 -7.90
N LEU A 676 39.10 14.72 -8.70
CA LEU A 676 38.92 14.28 -10.10
C LEU A 676 38.57 12.79 -10.21
N GLN A 677 39.15 11.94 -9.36
CA GLN A 677 38.85 10.49 -9.39
C GLN A 677 37.42 10.15 -9.01
N PRO A 678 36.82 10.76 -7.96
CA PRO A 678 35.39 10.63 -7.72
C PRO A 678 34.51 11.02 -8.94
N LEU A 679 34.85 12.07 -9.66
CA LEU A 679 34.11 12.46 -10.87
C LEU A 679 34.14 11.36 -11.94
N VAL A 680 35.30 10.72 -12.15
CA VAL A 680 35.41 9.55 -13.03
C VAL A 680 34.49 8.43 -12.61
N ILE A 681 34.46 8.12 -11.32
CA ILE A 681 33.61 7.08 -10.75
C ILE A 681 32.13 7.42 -10.94
N PHE A 682 31.75 8.68 -10.70
CA PHE A 682 30.37 9.16 -10.87
C PHE A 682 29.83 9.05 -12.29
N THR A 683 30.68 9.03 -13.31
CA THR A 683 30.21 8.85 -14.70
C THR A 683 29.51 7.51 -14.93
N SER A 684 29.76 6.51 -14.08
CA SER A 684 29.06 5.21 -14.17
C SER A 684 27.58 5.31 -13.83
N ILE A 685 27.15 6.30 -13.03
CA ILE A 685 25.75 6.50 -12.60
C ILE A 685 24.83 6.85 -13.80
N PRO A 686 25.12 7.88 -14.63
CA PRO A 686 24.32 8.17 -15.82
C PRO A 686 24.15 6.96 -16.76
N PHE A 687 25.20 6.15 -16.96
CA PHE A 687 25.09 4.94 -17.76
C PHE A 687 24.15 3.91 -17.14
N ALA A 688 24.20 3.75 -15.82
CA ALA A 688 23.28 2.87 -15.11
C ALA A 688 21.82 3.34 -15.22
N MET A 689 21.59 4.66 -15.08
CA MET A 689 20.26 5.25 -15.23
C MET A 689 19.67 5.01 -16.63
N THR A 690 20.48 5.22 -17.67
CA THR A 690 20.02 4.98 -19.03
C THR A 690 19.79 3.51 -19.30
N GLY A 691 20.57 2.60 -18.70
CA GLY A 691 20.32 1.17 -18.72
C GLY A 691 18.98 0.81 -18.05
N ALA A 692 18.67 1.44 -16.93
CA ALA A 692 17.39 1.26 -16.23
C ALA A 692 16.21 1.70 -17.10
N VAL A 693 16.29 2.87 -17.73
CA VAL A 693 15.25 3.38 -18.65
C VAL A 693 15.06 2.44 -19.84
N LEU A 694 16.16 1.97 -20.43
CA LEU A 694 16.12 1.02 -21.53
C LEU A 694 15.45 -0.30 -21.13
N GLY A 695 15.75 -0.81 -19.95
CA GLY A 695 15.12 -2.01 -19.40
C GLY A 695 13.62 -1.87 -19.23
N LEU A 696 13.15 -0.77 -18.64
CA LEU A 696 11.72 -0.48 -18.49
C LEU A 696 11.03 -0.34 -19.85
N TYR A 697 11.66 0.37 -20.80
CA TYR A 697 11.11 0.55 -22.15
C TYR A 697 10.95 -0.79 -22.89
N ILE A 698 11.97 -1.65 -22.86
CA ILE A 698 11.94 -2.98 -23.52
C ILE A 698 10.88 -3.90 -22.91
N THR A 699 10.71 -3.86 -21.57
CA THR A 699 9.75 -4.71 -20.85
C THR A 699 8.33 -4.13 -20.85
N GLY A 700 8.14 -2.88 -21.28
CA GLY A 700 6.83 -2.21 -21.22
C GLY A 700 6.36 -1.86 -19.81
N LEU A 701 7.30 -1.88 -18.83
CA LEU A 701 6.98 -1.55 -17.45
C LEU A 701 7.05 -0.05 -17.20
N SER A 702 6.16 0.46 -16.34
CA SER A 702 6.17 1.87 -15.95
C SER A 702 7.28 2.16 -14.93
N PHE A 703 7.72 3.42 -14.89
CA PHE A 703 8.58 3.95 -13.84
C PHE A 703 7.76 4.12 -12.56
N SER A 704 7.75 3.09 -11.73
CA SER A 704 7.02 3.04 -10.47
C SER A 704 7.89 3.44 -9.28
N MET A 705 7.28 3.57 -8.09
CA MET A 705 8.02 3.76 -6.84
C MET A 705 9.07 2.64 -6.62
N MET A 706 8.75 1.41 -7.01
CA MET A 706 9.70 0.29 -6.92
C MET A 706 10.83 0.42 -7.93
N ALA A 707 10.56 0.89 -9.14
CA ALA A 707 11.61 1.21 -10.12
C ALA A 707 12.56 2.31 -9.61
N PHE A 708 12.00 3.34 -8.96
CA PHE A 708 12.80 4.39 -8.34
C PHE A 708 13.71 3.86 -7.22
N ILE A 709 13.19 3.02 -6.36
CA ILE A 709 13.97 2.34 -5.32
C ILE A 709 15.10 1.49 -5.93
N GLY A 710 14.79 0.78 -7.02
CA GLY A 710 15.79 0.07 -7.82
C GLY A 710 16.89 0.98 -8.35
N LEU A 711 16.52 2.18 -8.81
CA LEU A 711 17.46 3.18 -9.30
C LEU A 711 18.40 3.71 -8.21
N ILE A 712 17.89 3.99 -7.02
CA ILE A 712 18.71 4.38 -5.85
C ILE A 712 19.66 3.25 -5.47
N SER A 713 19.16 2.03 -5.41
CA SER A 713 19.97 0.85 -5.13
C SER A 713 21.12 0.71 -6.11
N LEU A 714 20.83 0.97 -7.37
CA LEU A 714 21.80 0.88 -8.47
C LEU A 714 22.95 1.89 -8.30
N PHE A 715 22.71 3.09 -7.76
CA PHE A 715 23.78 4.07 -7.50
C PHE A 715 24.85 3.52 -6.57
N GLY A 716 24.45 2.85 -5.51
CA GLY A 716 25.38 2.24 -4.58
C GLY A 716 26.19 1.08 -5.20
N ILE A 717 25.55 0.26 -6.02
CA ILE A 717 26.15 -0.94 -6.62
C ILE A 717 27.17 -0.57 -7.69
N VAL A 718 26.79 0.33 -8.58
CA VAL A 718 27.56 0.67 -9.76
C VAL A 718 28.85 1.39 -9.42
N VAL A 719 28.79 2.27 -8.42
CA VAL A 719 29.97 2.99 -7.93
C VAL A 719 31.02 2.03 -7.37
N ASN A 720 30.63 0.93 -6.74
CA ASN A 720 31.55 -0.07 -6.15
C ASN A 720 32.50 -0.69 -7.20
N ASN A 721 31.98 -1.04 -8.37
CA ASN A 721 32.79 -1.59 -9.47
C ASN A 721 33.87 -0.59 -9.98
N ALA A 722 33.48 0.67 -10.11
CA ALA A 722 34.38 1.72 -10.53
C ALA A 722 35.44 2.06 -9.45
N ILE A 723 35.06 2.05 -8.16
CA ILE A 723 35.97 2.23 -7.01
C ILE A 723 37.12 1.22 -7.07
N ILE A 724 36.78 -0.06 -7.20
CA ILE A 724 37.76 -1.14 -7.19
C ILE A 724 38.74 -1.03 -8.37
N LEU A 725 38.25 -0.59 -9.54
CA LEU A 725 39.10 -0.39 -10.71
C LEU A 725 40.08 0.78 -10.54
N VAL A 726 39.60 1.93 -10.05
CA VAL A 726 40.40 3.12 -9.81
C VAL A 726 41.41 2.87 -8.68
N ASP A 727 41.02 2.22 -7.59
CA ASP A 727 41.91 1.84 -6.47
C ASP A 727 43.07 0.94 -6.96
N THR A 728 42.75 -0.06 -7.79
CA THR A 728 43.77 -0.95 -8.36
C THR A 728 44.71 -0.18 -9.32
N THR A 729 44.18 0.75 -10.07
CA THR A 729 45.03 1.62 -10.94
C THR A 729 45.97 2.45 -10.09
N ASN A 730 45.48 3.04 -8.99
CA ASN A 730 46.35 3.85 -8.10
C ASN A 730 47.45 3.01 -7.44
N LYS A 731 47.15 1.76 -7.05
CA LYS A 731 48.14 0.82 -6.51
C LYS A 731 49.22 0.52 -7.53
N ASN A 732 48.86 0.23 -8.77
CA ASN A 732 49.85 0.01 -9.85
C ASN A 732 50.73 1.25 -10.15
N LEU A 733 50.12 2.44 -10.06
CA LEU A 733 50.85 3.71 -10.20
C LEU A 733 51.83 3.94 -9.05
N ALA A 734 51.41 3.59 -7.83
CA ALA A 734 52.29 3.67 -6.65
C ALA A 734 53.48 2.68 -6.73
N GLU A 735 53.37 1.61 -7.50
CA GLU A 735 54.44 0.68 -7.84
C GLU A 735 55.36 1.21 -9.01
N ASN A 736 55.28 2.48 -9.33
CA ASN A 736 56.03 3.17 -10.39
C ASN A 736 55.77 2.68 -11.83
N MET A 737 54.61 2.11 -12.08
CA MET A 737 54.19 1.77 -13.46
C MET A 737 53.83 3.03 -14.26
N ALA A 738 54.14 3.04 -15.54
CA ALA A 738 53.67 4.09 -16.44
C ALA A 738 52.12 4.06 -16.51
N LYS A 739 51.48 5.22 -16.69
CA LYS A 739 50.03 5.44 -16.58
C LYS A 739 49.21 4.47 -17.43
N LYS A 740 49.49 4.35 -18.70
CA LYS A 740 48.73 3.48 -19.62
C LYS A 740 48.89 2.00 -19.29
N PRO A 741 50.08 1.43 -19.09
CA PRO A 741 50.23 0.08 -18.61
C PRO A 741 49.55 -0.19 -17.26
N ALA A 742 49.62 0.75 -16.32
CA ALA A 742 48.97 0.63 -15.02
C ALA A 742 47.44 0.47 -15.13
N ILE A 743 46.81 1.27 -16.02
CA ILE A 743 45.35 1.20 -16.28
C ILE A 743 45.01 -0.11 -17.00
N LEU A 744 45.76 -0.51 -18.03
CA LEU A 744 45.49 -1.76 -18.76
C LEU A 744 45.65 -2.98 -17.87
N LEU A 745 46.64 -3.01 -16.98
CA LEU A 745 46.84 -4.09 -16.01
C LEU A 745 45.70 -4.10 -14.98
N ALA A 746 45.31 -2.96 -14.46
CA ALA A 746 44.17 -2.84 -13.54
C ALA A 746 42.88 -3.32 -14.21
N SER A 747 42.61 -2.89 -15.44
CA SER A 747 41.43 -3.29 -16.21
C SER A 747 41.40 -4.80 -16.48
N SER A 748 42.50 -5.40 -16.89
CA SER A 748 42.62 -6.84 -17.09
C SER A 748 42.42 -7.63 -15.79
N THR A 749 43.09 -7.22 -14.73
CA THR A 749 43.04 -7.88 -13.43
C THR A 749 41.64 -7.82 -12.78
N ARG A 750 40.89 -6.73 -13.02
CA ARG A 750 39.54 -6.49 -12.47
C ARG A 750 38.41 -6.91 -13.41
N PHE A 751 38.69 -7.33 -14.62
CA PHE A 751 37.68 -7.75 -15.59
C PHE A 751 36.85 -8.93 -15.05
N THR A 752 37.50 -9.99 -14.61
CA THR A 752 36.82 -11.20 -14.12
C THR A 752 36.05 -10.95 -12.83
N PRO A 753 36.59 -10.25 -11.79
CA PRO A 753 35.81 -9.92 -10.59
C PRO A 753 34.55 -9.10 -10.89
N ILE A 754 34.68 -8.03 -11.68
CA ILE A 754 33.52 -7.17 -12.01
C ILE A 754 32.46 -7.96 -12.82
N LEU A 755 32.90 -8.80 -13.76
CA LEU A 755 32.01 -9.66 -14.52
C LEU A 755 31.28 -10.66 -13.60
N LEU A 756 32.02 -11.28 -12.68
CA LEU A 756 31.46 -12.26 -11.73
C LEU A 756 30.45 -11.60 -10.78
N THR A 757 30.79 -10.48 -10.17
CA THR A 757 29.87 -9.76 -9.27
C THR A 757 28.61 -9.32 -10.04
N THR A 758 28.75 -8.81 -11.26
CA THR A 758 27.60 -8.43 -12.07
C THR A 758 26.69 -9.64 -12.36
N ILE A 759 27.26 -10.77 -12.79
CA ILE A 759 26.50 -11.99 -13.10
C ILE A 759 25.85 -12.59 -11.84
N THR A 760 26.54 -12.60 -10.71
CA THR A 760 25.99 -13.12 -9.44
C THR A 760 24.88 -12.23 -8.91
N THR A 761 24.99 -10.91 -9.01
CA THR A 761 23.94 -9.99 -8.62
C THR A 761 22.70 -10.13 -9.51
N ILE A 762 22.89 -10.25 -10.83
CA ILE A 762 21.80 -10.54 -11.76
C ILE A 762 21.15 -11.88 -11.41
N GLY A 763 21.94 -12.94 -11.18
CA GLY A 763 21.46 -14.26 -10.80
C GLY A 763 20.67 -14.25 -9.49
N GLY A 764 21.11 -13.48 -8.49
CA GLY A 764 20.41 -13.33 -7.21
C GLY A 764 19.07 -12.60 -7.33
N LEU A 765 18.95 -11.65 -8.27
CA LEU A 765 17.74 -10.86 -8.49
C LEU A 765 16.79 -11.47 -9.54
N LEU A 766 17.26 -12.42 -10.33
CA LEU A 766 16.48 -13.00 -11.42
C LEU A 766 15.17 -13.66 -10.95
N PRO A 767 15.14 -14.46 -9.86
CA PRO A 767 13.88 -15.01 -9.36
C PRO A 767 12.87 -13.92 -8.98
N LEU A 768 13.29 -12.89 -8.27
CA LEU A 768 12.43 -11.76 -7.94
C LEU A 768 11.89 -11.05 -9.17
N THR A 769 12.71 -10.86 -10.20
CA THR A 769 12.34 -10.16 -11.42
C THR A 769 11.32 -10.93 -12.25
N LEU A 770 11.43 -12.28 -12.29
CA LEU A 770 10.57 -13.13 -13.10
C LEU A 770 9.33 -13.64 -12.34
N LEU A 771 9.45 -13.89 -11.03
CA LEU A 771 8.43 -14.55 -10.21
C LEU A 771 7.88 -13.66 -9.08
N GLY A 772 8.46 -12.50 -8.84
CA GLY A 772 8.10 -11.64 -7.72
C GLY A 772 6.77 -10.87 -7.86
N GLY A 773 6.15 -10.94 -9.04
CA GLY A 773 4.89 -10.23 -9.34
C GLY A 773 5.07 -8.77 -9.74
N SER A 774 3.95 -8.13 -10.07
CA SER A 774 3.90 -6.78 -10.66
C SER A 774 4.53 -5.69 -9.80
N LEU A 775 4.55 -5.86 -8.47
CA LEU A 775 5.14 -4.89 -7.55
C LEU A 775 6.67 -4.86 -7.65
N TRP A 776 7.32 -6.02 -7.78
CA TRP A 776 8.79 -6.15 -7.67
C TRP A 776 9.50 -6.22 -9.00
N GLN A 777 8.79 -6.63 -10.04
CA GLN A 777 9.35 -6.75 -11.38
C GLN A 777 10.03 -5.47 -11.88
N PRO A 778 9.44 -4.25 -11.74
CA PRO A 778 10.11 -3.02 -12.16
C PRO A 778 11.44 -2.76 -11.44
N LEU A 779 11.51 -3.07 -10.15
CA LEU A 779 12.72 -2.93 -9.33
C LEU A 779 13.84 -3.84 -9.86
N GLY A 780 13.51 -5.13 -10.07
CA GLY A 780 14.48 -6.11 -10.57
C GLY A 780 14.97 -5.76 -11.98
N VAL A 781 14.07 -5.36 -12.88
CA VAL A 781 14.41 -4.93 -14.25
C VAL A 781 15.36 -3.74 -14.24
N VAL A 782 15.07 -2.71 -13.44
CA VAL A 782 15.91 -1.51 -13.30
C VAL A 782 17.32 -1.87 -12.84
N ILE A 783 17.45 -2.71 -11.82
CA ILE A 783 18.76 -3.10 -11.29
C ILE A 783 19.52 -3.96 -12.32
N ILE A 784 18.88 -4.95 -12.91
CA ILE A 784 19.53 -5.86 -13.86
C ILE A 784 20.00 -5.10 -15.11
N SER A 785 19.12 -4.36 -15.75
CA SER A 785 19.44 -3.61 -16.98
C SER A 785 20.45 -2.49 -16.73
N GLY A 786 20.31 -1.79 -15.60
CA GLY A 786 21.26 -0.76 -15.19
C GLY A 786 22.65 -1.34 -14.91
N LEU A 787 22.74 -2.49 -14.25
CA LEU A 787 24.02 -3.21 -14.02
C LEU A 787 24.66 -3.66 -15.32
N CYS A 788 23.91 -4.19 -16.29
CA CYS A 788 24.44 -4.59 -17.57
C CYS A 788 25.12 -3.42 -18.29
N VAL A 789 24.41 -2.28 -18.40
CA VAL A 789 24.95 -1.10 -19.09
C VAL A 789 26.12 -0.48 -18.33
N SER A 790 26.04 -0.41 -16.99
CA SER A 790 27.12 0.13 -16.18
C SER A 790 28.38 -0.73 -16.14
N ALA A 791 28.24 -2.06 -16.22
CA ALA A 791 29.39 -2.95 -16.35
C ALA A 791 30.15 -2.68 -17.67
N ILE A 792 29.42 -2.50 -18.78
CA ILE A 792 30.03 -2.10 -20.07
C ILE A 792 30.75 -0.75 -19.93
N ALA A 793 30.13 0.24 -19.29
CA ALA A 793 30.73 1.53 -19.04
C ALA A 793 31.97 1.41 -18.14
N SER A 794 31.96 0.57 -17.12
CA SER A 794 33.10 0.30 -16.25
C SER A 794 34.28 -0.35 -17.00
N PHE A 795 33.99 -1.19 -18.00
CA PHE A 795 35.04 -1.80 -18.81
C PHE A 795 35.62 -0.87 -19.89
N ILE A 796 34.89 0.13 -20.34
CA ILE A 796 35.28 0.97 -21.47
C ILE A 796 35.55 2.42 -21.05
N ILE A 797 34.54 3.05 -20.46
CA ILE A 797 34.53 4.50 -20.21
C ILE A 797 35.38 4.87 -19.00
N VAL A 798 35.27 4.12 -17.89
CA VAL A 798 36.03 4.40 -16.68
C VAL A 798 37.53 4.31 -16.90
N PRO A 799 38.12 3.33 -17.61
CA PRO A 799 39.54 3.31 -17.93
C PRO A 799 39.98 4.52 -18.80
N ILE A 800 39.18 4.90 -19.79
CA ILE A 800 39.45 6.04 -20.69
C ILE A 800 39.46 7.35 -19.90
N LEU A 801 38.46 7.55 -19.02
CA LEU A 801 38.41 8.75 -18.19
C LEU A 801 39.51 8.77 -17.12
N THR A 802 39.87 7.60 -16.56
CA THR A 802 40.99 7.49 -15.64
C THR A 802 42.30 7.89 -16.30
N GLU A 803 42.51 7.55 -17.59
CA GLU A 803 43.65 8.03 -18.36
C GLU A 803 43.67 9.56 -18.50
N LEU A 804 42.53 10.18 -18.71
CA LEU A 804 42.42 11.63 -18.88
C LEU A 804 42.64 12.38 -17.57
N PHE A 805 42.03 11.95 -16.48
CA PHE A 805 41.95 12.74 -15.24
C PHE A 805 42.93 12.34 -14.15
N THR A 806 43.62 11.18 -14.24
CA THR A 806 44.65 10.84 -13.25
C THR A 806 45.99 11.55 -13.59
N LYS A 807 46.51 12.33 -12.66
CA LYS A 807 47.82 12.97 -12.77
C LYS A 807 48.94 11.93 -12.62
N THR A 808 49.94 11.98 -13.44
CA THR A 808 51.19 11.24 -13.24
C THR A 808 51.97 11.92 -12.09
N THR A 809 52.15 11.23 -10.97
CA THR A 809 53.10 11.61 -9.94
C THR A 809 54.54 11.43 -10.51
N GLY A 810 55.01 12.40 -11.32
CA GLY A 810 56.34 12.27 -11.91
C GLY A 810 56.70 13.26 -12.98
N SER A 811 56.36 14.56 -12.82
CA SER A 811 56.98 15.62 -13.60
C SER A 811 56.87 16.97 -12.89
N GLU A 812 57.44 17.08 -11.72
CA GLU A 812 57.96 18.31 -11.12
C GLU A 812 59.23 17.95 -10.36
N LEU A 813 60.34 17.86 -11.06
CA LEU A 813 61.71 18.17 -10.65
C LEU A 813 62.41 18.77 -11.88
#